data_663f035e699ec54d1d7904658b55c82b
#
_entry.id   663f035e699ec54d1d7904658b55c82b
#
_cell.length_a   1.000
_cell.length_b   1.000
_cell.length_c   1.000
_cell.angle_alpha   90.00
_cell.angle_beta   90.00
_cell.angle_gamma   90.00
#
_symmetry.space_group_name_H-M   'P 1'
#
loop_
_entity.id
_entity.type
_entity.pdbx_description
1 polymer ?
#
loop_
_entity_poly.entity_id
_entity_poly.type
_entity_poly.pdbx_seq_one_letter_code
_entity_poly.pdbx_strand_id
1 'polypeptide(L)'
;MSNNPLEAVTQAVNSLVTALKLPDESAKANEVLGEMSFPQFSRLLPYRDYNQESGLFMNDTTMGFMLEAIPINGANKSIVEALDHMLRTKLPRGIPLCIHLMSSQLVGDRIEYGLREFSWSGEQAERFNAITRAYYMKAAATQFPLPEGMNLPLTLRHYRVFISYCSPSKKKSRADILEMENLVKIIRASFHGAKITTQTVDAQAFIEIVGEMINHNPDSLYPKRRQLDPYSDLNYQCVEDSFDLNVRADYLTLGLRENGRNSTARILNFHLARNPEIAFLWNMADNYSNLLNPEMSISCPFILTLTLVVEDQVKTHSEANLKYMDLEKKSKTSYAKWFPSVEKEAKEWGELRQRLGSGQSSVVSYFLNITAFCKDNNETALEVEQDILNSFRKNGFELISPRFNHMRNFLTCLPFMAGKGLFKQLKEAGVVQRAESFNVANLMPLVADNPLTPAGLLAPTYRNQLAFIDIFFKGMNNTNYNMAVCGTSGAGKTGLIQPLIRSVLDSGGFAVVFDMGDGYKSLCENMGGVYLDGETLRFNPFANITDIDQSAERVXDQLXVMASPNGNLDEVHEGLLLQAVXASWLAKXXXXXIDXVVXFLKNASDSEQYAGSPTIRSRLDEMIVLLDQYTANGTYGRYFNSDEPSLRDDARMVVLELGGLEDRPSLLVAVMFSLIIYIENRMYRTPRTLKKLNVIDEGWRLLDFKNRKVGEFIQKGYRTCRRHTGAYITITQNIVDFDSDKASSAARAAWGNSSYKIILKQSAKEFAKYNQLFPDQFQPLQRDMIGKFGAAKDQWFSSFLLQVENHSSWHRLFVDPLSRAMYSSDGPDFEFVQQKRREGLSIHEAVWQLAWKKSGPEMASLEAWLEEHEKYRSVA
;
A
#
# COMPACT_ATOMS: atom_id res chain seq x y z
N MET A 1 46.31 30.14 10.99
CA MET A 1 45.66 29.07 10.22
C MET A 1 45.05 29.70 8.97
N SER A 2 45.50 29.33 7.78
CA SER A 2 44.98 29.95 6.58
C SER A 2 43.57 29.39 6.36
N ASN A 3 42.65 30.30 6.26
CA ASN A 3 41.23 29.96 5.97
C ASN A 3 41.02 29.89 4.46
N ASN A 4 41.94 29.33 3.71
CA ASN A 4 41.81 29.23 2.28
C ASN A 4 40.89 28.04 1.93
N PRO A 5 39.71 28.31 1.43
CA PRO A 5 38.76 27.23 1.10
C PRO A 5 39.27 26.26 0.05
N LEU A 6 40.17 26.73 -0.82
CA LEU A 6 40.80 25.86 -1.83
C LEU A 6 41.73 24.82 -1.18
N GLU A 7 42.47 25.21 -0.12
CA GLU A 7 43.30 24.27 0.60
C GLU A 7 42.48 23.22 1.33
N ALA A 8 41.38 23.65 1.93
CA ALA A 8 40.46 22.74 2.65
C ALA A 8 39.83 21.71 1.69
N VAL A 9 39.41 22.16 0.51
CA VAL A 9 38.86 21.26 -0.53
C VAL A 9 39.96 20.31 -1.01
N THR A 10 41.15 20.82 -1.28
CA THR A 10 42.28 20.00 -1.75
C THR A 10 42.65 18.93 -0.69
N GLN A 11 42.65 19.32 0.58
CA GLN A 11 42.91 18.35 1.67
C GLN A 11 41.83 17.30 1.78
N ALA A 12 40.54 17.72 1.65
CA ALA A 12 39.43 16.79 1.74
C ALA A 12 39.46 15.78 0.59
N VAL A 13 39.76 16.27 -0.65
CA VAL A 13 39.85 15.39 -1.81
C VAL A 13 41.07 14.47 -1.70
N ASN A 14 42.20 15.00 -1.24
CA ASN A 14 43.39 14.18 -1.01
C ASN A 14 43.10 13.08 0.05
N SER A 15 42.40 13.44 1.13
CA SER A 15 41.97 12.46 2.14
C SER A 15 41.07 11.37 1.52
N LEU A 16 40.16 11.80 0.64
CA LEU A 16 39.28 10.86 -0.03
C LEU A 16 40.05 9.94 -0.97
N VAL A 17 40.96 10.49 -1.76
CA VAL A 17 41.80 9.70 -2.65
C VAL A 17 42.64 8.70 -1.85
N THR A 18 43.21 9.17 -0.73
CA THR A 18 43.96 8.30 0.17
C THR A 18 43.07 7.24 0.78
N ALA A 19 41.86 7.61 1.20
CA ALA A 19 40.91 6.68 1.82
C ALA A 19 40.43 5.61 0.83
N LEU A 20 40.30 5.96 -0.45
CA LEU A 20 39.92 5.01 -1.48
C LEU A 20 41.06 4.09 -1.89
N LYS A 21 42.32 4.52 -1.65
CA LYS A 21 43.52 3.77 -2.06
C LYS A 21 43.39 3.15 -3.43
N LEU A 22 43.17 3.98 -4.41
CA LEU A 22 43.07 3.56 -5.81
C LEU A 22 44.51 3.30 -6.32
N PRO A 23 45.02 2.08 -6.21
CA PRO A 23 46.48 1.88 -6.31
C PRO A 23 47.06 2.37 -7.63
N ASP A 24 46.40 2.08 -8.72
CA ASP A 24 46.91 2.50 -10.01
C ASP A 24 46.38 3.86 -10.48
N GLU A 25 45.49 4.45 -9.65
CA GLU A 25 44.84 5.72 -9.98
C GLU A 25 45.13 6.83 -8.99
N SER A 26 45.74 6.50 -7.84
CA SER A 26 46.05 7.50 -6.84
C SER A 26 47.04 8.55 -7.39
N ALA A 27 48.03 8.09 -8.13
CA ALA A 27 48.96 9.01 -8.81
C ALA A 27 48.26 9.88 -9.85
N LYS A 28 47.38 9.27 -10.64
CA LYS A 28 46.56 10.00 -11.62
C LYS A 28 45.58 10.97 -10.95
N ALA A 29 44.95 10.51 -9.88
CA ALA A 29 44.03 11.36 -9.11
C ALA A 29 44.77 12.56 -8.52
N ASN A 30 45.97 12.36 -7.95
CA ASN A 30 46.80 13.42 -7.42
C ASN A 30 47.27 14.39 -8.52
N GLU A 31 47.61 13.85 -9.69
CA GLU A 31 47.97 14.65 -10.85
C GLU A 31 46.80 15.53 -11.29
N VAL A 32 45.61 14.91 -11.42
CA VAL A 32 44.39 15.63 -11.80
C VAL A 32 44.08 16.71 -10.77
N LEU A 33 44.14 16.38 -9.48
CA LEU A 33 43.90 17.36 -8.42
C LEU A 33 44.92 18.51 -8.48
N GLY A 34 46.15 18.19 -8.81
CA GLY A 34 47.20 19.22 -8.93
C GLY A 34 47.00 20.13 -10.14
N GLU A 35 46.34 19.61 -11.19
CA GLU A 35 46.08 20.38 -12.42
C GLU A 35 44.77 21.14 -12.37
N MET A 36 43.81 20.71 -11.51
CA MET A 36 42.48 21.28 -11.49
C MET A 36 42.31 22.30 -10.40
N SER A 37 41.72 23.42 -10.78
CA SER A 37 41.32 24.42 -9.78
C SER A 37 40.15 23.94 -8.96
N PHE A 38 39.23 23.18 -9.57
CA PHE A 38 38.03 22.64 -8.93
C PHE A 38 37.87 21.19 -9.32
N PRO A 39 38.15 20.26 -8.38
CA PRO A 39 37.94 18.83 -8.66
C PRO A 39 36.47 18.53 -8.97
N GLN A 40 36.23 17.65 -9.92
CA GLN A 40 34.90 17.25 -10.32
C GLN A 40 34.52 15.97 -9.59
N PHE A 41 33.36 15.96 -8.93
CA PHE A 41 32.86 14.81 -8.21
C PHE A 41 32.70 13.59 -9.15
N SER A 42 32.24 13.81 -10.37
CA SER A 42 31.99 12.72 -11.33
C SER A 42 33.24 11.90 -11.61
N ARG A 43 34.44 12.50 -11.50
CA ARG A 43 35.70 11.79 -11.75
C ARG A 43 36.03 10.76 -10.65
N LEU A 44 35.44 10.91 -9.48
CA LEU A 44 35.62 9.94 -8.37
C LEU A 44 34.81 8.66 -8.60
N LEU A 45 33.80 8.71 -9.45
CA LEU A 45 32.88 7.60 -9.68
C LEU A 45 33.47 6.63 -10.69
N PRO A 46 33.37 5.32 -10.42
CA PRO A 46 34.01 4.31 -11.27
C PRO A 46 33.21 3.96 -12.51
N TYR A 47 32.03 4.51 -12.69
CA TYR A 47 31.10 4.13 -13.75
C TYR A 47 31.64 4.54 -15.13
N ARG A 48 31.63 3.63 -16.07
CA ARG A 48 32.12 3.93 -17.43
C ARG A 48 31.10 3.48 -18.47
N ASP A 49 30.91 2.19 -18.66
CA ASP A 49 30.11 1.68 -19.76
C ASP A 49 29.15 0.58 -19.28
N TYR A 50 28.20 0.25 -20.11
CA TYR A 50 27.25 -0.82 -19.86
C TYR A 50 27.16 -1.71 -21.09
N ASN A 51 27.32 -3.00 -20.89
CA ASN A 51 27.25 -3.99 -21.95
C ASN A 51 25.84 -4.56 -22.02
N GLN A 52 25.10 -4.16 -23.06
CA GLN A 52 23.69 -4.57 -23.19
C GLN A 52 23.54 -6.07 -23.38
N GLU A 53 24.49 -6.70 -24.03
CA GLU A 53 24.44 -8.13 -24.30
C GLU A 53 24.54 -8.95 -23.01
N SER A 54 25.41 -8.58 -22.10
CA SER A 54 25.61 -9.31 -20.85
C SER A 54 24.79 -8.74 -19.66
N GLY A 55 24.36 -7.48 -19.77
CA GLY A 55 23.68 -6.81 -18.66
C GLY A 55 24.63 -6.39 -17.54
N LEU A 56 25.91 -6.23 -17.85
CA LEU A 56 26.93 -5.93 -16.87
C LEU A 56 27.50 -4.52 -17.07
N PHE A 57 27.92 -3.91 -15.97
CA PHE A 57 28.55 -2.59 -15.96
C PHE A 57 30.06 -2.78 -16.05
N MET A 58 30.65 -2.15 -17.06
CA MET A 58 32.09 -2.18 -17.29
C MET A 58 32.67 -0.90 -16.70
N ASN A 59 33.07 -0.99 -15.44
CA ASN A 59 33.64 0.15 -14.70
C ASN A 59 35.13 0.32 -15.04
N ASP A 60 35.77 1.30 -14.42
CA ASP A 60 37.18 1.59 -14.68
C ASP A 60 38.08 0.38 -14.41
N THR A 61 38.08 -0.14 -13.19
CA THR A 61 38.91 -1.29 -12.80
C THR A 61 38.09 -2.49 -12.37
N THR A 62 36.76 -2.38 -12.37
CA THR A 62 35.86 -3.44 -11.92
C THR A 62 34.79 -3.70 -12.97
N MET A 63 34.08 -4.78 -12.76
CA MET A 63 32.90 -5.18 -13.56
C MET A 63 31.84 -5.66 -12.59
N GLY A 64 30.58 -5.27 -12.80
CA GLY A 64 29.56 -5.60 -11.87
C GLY A 64 28.15 -5.51 -12.40
N PHE A 65 27.21 -5.66 -11.50
CA PHE A 65 25.78 -5.61 -11.83
C PHE A 65 25.01 -4.91 -10.73
N MET A 66 23.84 -4.43 -11.08
CA MET A 66 22.91 -3.83 -10.14
C MET A 66 21.53 -4.41 -10.35
N LEU A 67 20.85 -4.73 -9.26
CA LEU A 67 19.49 -5.25 -9.27
C LEU A 67 18.59 -4.31 -8.49
N GLU A 68 17.35 -4.22 -8.91
CA GLU A 68 16.31 -3.63 -8.09
C GLU A 68 15.44 -4.76 -7.53
N ALA A 69 15.26 -4.80 -6.22
CA ALA A 69 14.48 -5.82 -5.52
C ALA A 69 13.15 -5.21 -5.06
N ILE A 70 12.11 -6.04 -5.09
CA ILE A 70 10.84 -5.67 -4.49
C ILE A 70 10.97 -5.92 -2.98
N PRO A 71 10.81 -4.90 -2.12
CA PRO A 71 10.94 -5.12 -0.68
C PRO A 71 9.91 -6.13 -0.18
N ILE A 72 10.29 -6.90 0.82
CA ILE A 72 9.36 -7.81 1.49
C ILE A 72 8.64 -7.07 2.61
N ASN A 73 7.36 -7.36 2.78
CA ASN A 73 6.53 -6.72 3.79
C ASN A 73 6.83 -7.23 5.19
N GLY A 74 7.40 -8.42 5.28
CA GLY A 74 7.81 -9.04 6.53
C GLY A 74 8.71 -10.21 6.24
N ALA A 75 9.29 -10.78 7.26
CA ALA A 75 10.24 -11.88 7.11
C ALA A 75 10.03 -12.93 8.20
N ASN A 76 10.41 -14.15 7.88
CA ASN A 76 10.41 -15.25 8.84
C ASN A 76 11.78 -15.90 8.86
N LYS A 77 11.95 -16.90 9.73
CA LYS A 77 13.22 -17.57 9.88
C LYS A 77 13.70 -18.24 8.59
N SER A 78 12.78 -18.80 7.80
CA SER A 78 13.17 -19.48 6.56
C SER A 78 13.74 -18.51 5.52
N ILE A 79 13.24 -17.28 5.48
CA ILE A 79 13.79 -16.23 4.60
C ILE A 79 15.22 -15.91 5.01
N VAL A 80 15.45 -15.72 6.33
CA VAL A 80 16.79 -15.43 6.85
C VAL A 80 17.75 -16.59 6.57
N GLU A 81 17.28 -17.83 6.74
CA GLU A 81 18.10 -19.02 6.45
C GLU A 81 18.49 -19.09 4.98
N ALA A 82 17.58 -18.72 4.06
CA ALA A 82 17.89 -18.66 2.64
C ALA A 82 18.95 -17.61 2.33
N LEU A 83 18.85 -16.43 2.96
CA LEU A 83 19.86 -15.37 2.79
C LEU A 83 21.21 -15.79 3.38
N ASP A 84 21.20 -16.42 4.55
CA ASP A 84 22.42 -16.95 5.18
C ASP A 84 23.09 -17.99 4.29
N HIS A 85 22.30 -18.88 3.70
CA HIS A 85 22.82 -19.90 2.78
C HIS A 85 23.51 -19.26 1.57
N MET A 86 22.90 -18.21 1.01
CA MET A 86 23.50 -17.44 -0.09
C MET A 86 24.86 -16.87 0.34
N LEU A 87 24.96 -16.26 1.52
CA LEU A 87 26.20 -15.67 2.00
C LEU A 87 27.28 -16.74 2.20
N ARG A 88 26.90 -17.87 2.78
CA ARG A 88 27.88 -18.93 3.10
C ARG A 88 28.38 -19.70 1.87
N THR A 89 27.49 -19.93 0.88
CA THR A 89 27.78 -20.88 -0.19
C THR A 89 27.83 -20.29 -1.60
N LYS A 90 27.21 -19.15 -1.85
CA LYS A 90 27.02 -18.61 -3.21
C LYS A 90 27.83 -17.35 -3.50
N LEU A 91 28.01 -16.50 -2.49
CA LEU A 91 28.68 -15.23 -2.67
C LEU A 91 30.21 -15.43 -2.65
N PRO A 92 30.92 -14.88 -3.64
CA PRO A 92 32.40 -14.98 -3.66
C PRO A 92 33.01 -14.30 -2.43
N ARG A 93 33.97 -14.92 -1.84
CA ARG A 93 34.61 -14.44 -0.62
C ARG A 93 35.54 -13.27 -0.93
N GLY A 94 35.52 -12.27 -0.05
CA GLY A 94 36.41 -11.13 -0.14
C GLY A 94 35.94 -10.01 -1.05
N ILE A 95 34.77 -10.15 -1.68
CA ILE A 95 34.23 -9.17 -2.62
C ILE A 95 32.96 -8.55 -2.02
N PRO A 96 32.85 -7.21 -1.93
CA PRO A 96 31.69 -6.58 -1.30
C PRO A 96 30.39 -6.72 -2.08
N LEU A 97 29.32 -7.00 -1.35
CA LEU A 97 27.95 -6.91 -1.80
C LEU A 97 27.28 -5.76 -1.05
N CYS A 98 26.55 -4.92 -1.76
CA CYS A 98 25.84 -3.80 -1.14
C CYS A 98 24.35 -3.97 -1.31
N ILE A 99 23.60 -3.67 -0.25
CA ILE A 99 22.15 -3.61 -0.27
C ILE A 99 21.75 -2.21 0.16
N HIS A 100 21.04 -1.50 -0.71
CA HIS A 100 20.65 -0.09 -0.51
C HIS A 100 19.14 0.01 -0.38
N LEU A 101 18.67 0.56 0.72
CA LEU A 101 17.25 0.93 0.89
C LEU A 101 17.15 2.44 0.76
N MET A 102 16.47 2.90 -0.28
CA MET A 102 16.31 4.32 -0.56
C MET A 102 14.89 4.75 -0.24
N SER A 103 14.75 5.74 0.62
CA SER A 103 13.49 6.40 0.92
C SER A 103 13.42 7.67 0.08
N SER A 104 12.63 7.65 -0.98
CA SER A 104 12.58 8.73 -1.97
C SER A 104 11.38 9.64 -1.73
N GLN A 105 11.59 10.96 -1.84
CA GLN A 105 10.49 11.92 -1.86
C GLN A 105 10.02 12.23 -3.29
N LEU A 106 10.65 11.65 -4.31
CA LEU A 106 10.30 11.91 -5.70
C LEU A 106 9.10 11.04 -6.10
N VAL A 107 7.93 11.37 -5.54
CA VAL A 107 6.70 10.61 -5.69
C VAL A 107 5.67 11.29 -6.59
N GLY A 108 6.02 12.45 -7.17
CA GLY A 108 5.07 13.26 -7.95
C GLY A 108 4.46 12.51 -9.13
N ASP A 109 5.28 11.81 -9.91
CA ASP A 109 4.80 11.03 -11.05
C ASP A 109 3.83 9.93 -10.60
N ARG A 110 4.16 9.27 -9.49
CA ARG A 110 3.32 8.19 -8.97
C ARG A 110 1.99 8.73 -8.45
N ILE A 111 2.01 9.89 -7.81
CA ILE A 111 0.78 10.53 -7.31
C ILE A 111 -0.11 10.92 -8.51
N GLU A 112 0.44 11.55 -9.53
CA GLU A 112 -0.33 11.96 -10.70
C GLU A 112 -0.92 10.76 -11.44
N TYR A 113 -0.11 9.72 -11.66
CA TYR A 113 -0.59 8.51 -12.33
C TYR A 113 -1.65 7.81 -11.47
N GLY A 114 -1.39 7.67 -10.16
CA GLY A 114 -2.24 6.92 -9.26
C GLY A 114 -3.60 7.54 -9.03
N LEU A 115 -3.69 8.87 -9.06
CA LEU A 115 -4.95 9.58 -8.82
C LEU A 115 -5.78 9.77 -10.07
N ARG A 116 -5.32 9.35 -11.24
CA ARG A 116 -6.03 9.62 -12.50
C ARG A 116 -7.47 9.09 -12.52
N GLU A 117 -7.72 7.94 -11.89
CA GLU A 117 -9.06 7.35 -11.81
C GLU A 117 -9.90 7.95 -10.68
N PHE A 118 -9.28 8.74 -9.83
CA PHE A 118 -9.95 9.48 -8.75
C PHE A 118 -9.98 10.97 -9.06
N SER A 119 -9.74 11.33 -10.32
CA SER A 119 -9.78 12.70 -10.77
C SER A 119 -11.22 13.18 -10.86
N TRP A 120 -11.40 14.46 -10.56
CA TRP A 120 -12.69 15.09 -10.72
C TRP A 120 -13.00 15.23 -12.20
N SER A 121 -14.28 15.24 -12.55
CA SER A 121 -14.74 15.44 -13.92
C SER A 121 -15.66 16.67 -13.98
N GLY A 122 -15.87 17.18 -15.19
CA GLY A 122 -16.76 18.32 -15.41
C GLY A 122 -16.02 19.63 -15.56
N GLU A 123 -16.77 20.69 -15.61
CA GLU A 123 -16.31 22.04 -15.98
C GLU A 123 -15.23 22.60 -15.08
N GLN A 124 -15.25 22.26 -13.80
CA GLN A 124 -14.28 22.79 -12.82
C GLN A 124 -13.28 21.70 -12.38
N ALA A 125 -13.20 20.63 -13.17
CA ALA A 125 -12.38 19.46 -12.80
C ALA A 125 -10.92 19.82 -12.56
N GLU A 126 -10.34 20.64 -13.43
CA GLU A 126 -8.92 20.98 -13.35
C GLU A 126 -8.56 21.68 -12.03
N ARG A 127 -9.42 22.60 -11.61
CA ARG A 127 -9.26 23.35 -10.36
C ARG A 127 -9.32 22.42 -9.14
N PHE A 128 -10.30 21.49 -9.14
CA PHE A 128 -10.45 20.52 -8.06
C PHE A 128 -9.28 19.53 -8.03
N ASN A 129 -8.87 19.03 -9.19
CA ASN A 129 -7.76 18.08 -9.29
C ASN A 129 -6.46 18.72 -8.82
N ALA A 130 -6.25 20.02 -9.11
CA ALA A 130 -5.08 20.73 -8.66
C ALA A 130 -4.99 20.78 -7.13
N ILE A 131 -6.11 21.07 -6.46
CA ILE A 131 -6.14 21.12 -4.99
C ILE A 131 -5.89 19.74 -4.38
N THR A 132 -6.52 18.69 -4.92
CA THR A 132 -6.32 17.32 -4.43
C THR A 132 -4.87 16.89 -4.61
N ARG A 133 -4.30 17.18 -5.77
CA ARG A 133 -2.90 16.88 -6.05
C ARG A 133 -1.96 17.65 -5.11
N ALA A 134 -2.24 18.94 -4.91
CA ALA A 134 -1.46 19.80 -4.02
C ALA A 134 -1.46 19.26 -2.59
N TYR A 135 -2.58 18.75 -2.12
CA TYR A 135 -2.71 18.18 -0.79
C TYR A 135 -1.70 17.04 -0.58
N TYR A 136 -1.63 16.11 -1.53
CA TYR A 136 -0.72 14.97 -1.41
C TYR A 136 0.73 15.34 -1.74
N MET A 137 0.95 16.24 -2.71
CA MET A 137 2.30 16.72 -3.03
C MET A 137 2.92 17.47 -1.85
N LYS A 138 2.12 18.31 -1.19
CA LYS A 138 2.58 19.04 -0.01
C LYS A 138 2.90 18.08 1.13
N ALA A 139 2.15 16.99 1.26
CA ALA A 139 2.43 15.96 2.26
C ALA A 139 3.76 15.25 1.96
N ALA A 140 4.12 15.09 0.69
CA ALA A 140 5.41 14.53 0.31
C ALA A 140 6.56 15.51 0.58
N ALA A 141 6.31 16.80 0.38
CA ALA A 141 7.32 17.85 0.60
C ALA A 141 7.58 18.10 2.10
N THR A 142 6.51 18.08 2.90
CA THR A 142 6.59 18.36 4.35
C THR A 142 5.96 17.23 5.16
N GLN A 143 4.65 17.33 5.41
CA GLN A 143 3.88 16.28 6.12
C GLN A 143 2.40 16.55 5.96
N PHE A 144 1.58 15.56 6.29
CA PHE A 144 0.12 15.74 6.32
C PHE A 144 -0.27 16.69 7.46
N PRO A 145 -1.32 17.50 7.27
CA PRO A 145 -1.81 18.35 8.36
C PRO A 145 -2.42 17.50 9.48
N LEU A 146 -2.13 17.88 10.71
CA LEU A 146 -2.58 17.17 11.91
C LEU A 146 -3.16 18.16 12.91
N PRO A 147 -3.98 17.69 13.86
CA PRO A 147 -4.49 18.57 14.92
C PRO A 147 -3.36 19.19 15.73
N GLU A 148 -3.62 20.37 16.27
CA GLU A 148 -2.66 21.06 17.13
C GLU A 148 -2.28 20.18 18.31
N GLY A 149 -0.99 20.07 18.58
CA GLY A 149 -0.47 19.25 19.65
C GLY A 149 -0.11 17.83 19.25
N MET A 150 -0.53 17.40 18.08
CA MET A 150 -0.14 16.09 17.55
C MET A 150 1.03 16.27 16.59
N ASN A 151 2.19 15.80 16.99
CA ASN A 151 3.43 15.98 16.20
C ASN A 151 3.97 14.63 15.75
N LEU A 152 3.43 14.14 14.63
CA LEU A 152 3.85 12.88 14.02
C LEU A 152 4.43 13.16 12.64
N PRO A 153 5.53 12.50 12.28
CA PRO A 153 6.16 12.71 10.95
C PRO A 153 5.46 11.89 9.87
N LEU A 154 4.20 12.19 9.60
CA LEU A 154 3.39 11.47 8.61
C LEU A 154 3.55 12.15 7.24
N THR A 155 4.31 11.51 6.37
CA THR A 155 4.63 12.03 5.04
C THR A 155 4.32 10.98 3.97
N LEU A 156 4.74 11.25 2.73
CA LEU A 156 4.65 10.31 1.62
C LEU A 156 6.06 10.03 1.12
N ARG A 157 6.42 8.76 1.08
CA ARG A 157 7.72 8.31 0.57
C ARG A 157 7.53 7.10 -0.32
N HIS A 158 8.52 6.82 -1.15
CA HIS A 158 8.57 5.58 -1.92
C HIS A 158 9.87 4.89 -1.59
N TYR A 159 9.77 3.67 -1.07
CA TYR A 159 10.93 2.88 -0.66
C TYR A 159 11.35 1.95 -1.78
N ARG A 160 12.62 2.02 -2.15
CA ARG A 160 13.20 1.18 -3.20
C ARG A 160 14.41 0.46 -2.64
N VAL A 161 14.62 -0.79 -3.04
CA VAL A 161 15.75 -1.60 -2.61
C VAL A 161 16.60 -1.95 -3.82
N PHE A 162 17.91 -1.71 -3.71
CA PHE A 162 18.87 -2.01 -4.76
C PHE A 162 19.96 -2.91 -4.22
N ILE A 163 20.46 -3.80 -5.07
CA ILE A 163 21.55 -4.70 -4.76
C ILE A 163 22.64 -4.43 -5.79
N SER A 164 23.86 -4.10 -5.32
CA SER A 164 24.97 -3.81 -6.22
C SER A 164 26.18 -4.66 -5.84
N TYR A 165 26.93 -5.05 -6.84
CA TYR A 165 28.10 -5.89 -6.67
C TYR A 165 29.06 -5.64 -7.82
N CYS A 166 30.33 -5.51 -7.50
CA CYS A 166 31.37 -5.46 -8.53
C CYS A 166 32.64 -6.12 -8.02
N SER A 167 33.40 -6.68 -8.92
CA SER A 167 34.67 -7.33 -8.60
C SER A 167 35.76 -6.84 -9.53
N PRO A 168 37.03 -6.88 -9.10
CA PRO A 168 38.13 -6.46 -9.94
C PRO A 168 38.18 -7.24 -11.26
N SER A 169 38.27 -6.50 -12.36
CA SER A 169 38.44 -7.06 -13.70
C SER A 169 39.01 -5.97 -14.58
N LYS A 170 40.31 -5.91 -14.70
CA LYS A 170 40.96 -4.89 -15.52
C LYS A 170 40.79 -5.16 -17.01
N LYS A 171 40.90 -6.42 -17.40
CA LYS A 171 40.84 -6.81 -18.82
C LYS A 171 39.43 -7.03 -19.34
N LYS A 172 38.50 -7.32 -18.42
CA LYS A 172 37.10 -7.61 -18.75
C LYS A 172 37.00 -8.66 -19.86
N SER A 173 37.72 -9.78 -19.67
CA SER A 173 37.78 -10.85 -20.62
C SER A 173 36.42 -11.54 -20.75
N ARG A 174 36.27 -12.31 -21.84
CA ARG A 174 35.04 -13.08 -22.04
C ARG A 174 34.80 -14.09 -20.90
N ALA A 175 35.87 -14.66 -20.35
CA ALA A 175 35.75 -15.55 -19.20
C ALA A 175 35.22 -14.81 -17.97
N ASP A 176 35.73 -13.60 -17.71
CA ASP A 176 35.25 -12.76 -16.61
C ASP A 176 33.78 -12.41 -16.78
N ILE A 177 33.37 -12.08 -18.01
CA ILE A 177 31.96 -11.73 -18.30
C ILE A 177 31.07 -12.94 -18.05
N LEU A 178 31.44 -14.12 -18.52
CA LEU A 178 30.66 -15.36 -18.32
C LEU A 178 30.53 -15.70 -16.84
N GLU A 179 31.61 -15.55 -16.10
CA GLU A 179 31.62 -15.81 -14.65
C GLU A 179 30.67 -14.85 -13.92
N MET A 180 30.69 -13.56 -14.27
CA MET A 180 29.83 -12.57 -13.66
C MET A 180 28.38 -12.78 -14.06
N GLU A 181 28.09 -13.12 -15.32
CA GLU A 181 26.73 -13.44 -15.77
C GLU A 181 26.16 -14.63 -14.98
N ASN A 182 26.99 -15.65 -14.76
CA ASN A 182 26.59 -16.80 -13.97
C ASN A 182 26.32 -16.42 -12.51
N LEU A 183 27.15 -15.55 -11.95
CA LEU A 183 26.93 -15.05 -10.58
C LEU A 183 25.62 -14.26 -10.47
N VAL A 184 25.27 -13.44 -11.45
CA VAL A 184 23.99 -12.72 -11.46
C VAL A 184 22.82 -13.73 -11.36
N LYS A 185 22.87 -14.78 -12.16
CA LYS A 185 21.83 -15.82 -12.13
C LYS A 185 21.72 -16.47 -10.76
N ILE A 186 22.88 -16.80 -10.15
CA ILE A 186 22.93 -17.45 -8.84
C ILE A 186 22.37 -16.51 -7.76
N ILE A 187 22.78 -15.25 -7.75
CA ILE A 187 22.34 -14.27 -6.76
C ILE A 187 20.84 -14.01 -6.89
N ARG A 188 20.35 -13.84 -8.12
CA ARG A 188 18.92 -13.65 -8.35
C ARG A 188 18.10 -14.86 -7.90
N ALA A 189 18.60 -16.07 -8.19
CA ALA A 189 17.94 -17.29 -7.74
C ALA A 189 17.92 -17.39 -6.21
N SER A 190 19.01 -17.00 -5.55
CA SER A 190 19.09 -17.01 -4.09
C SER A 190 18.09 -16.04 -3.47
N PHE A 191 17.97 -14.84 -4.01
CA PHE A 191 16.97 -13.88 -3.53
C PHE A 191 15.55 -14.35 -3.79
N HIS A 192 15.32 -14.98 -4.94
CA HIS A 192 14.01 -15.57 -5.26
C HIS A 192 13.66 -16.68 -4.26
N GLY A 193 14.66 -17.49 -3.86
CA GLY A 193 14.48 -18.51 -2.82
C GLY A 193 14.13 -17.92 -1.46
N ALA A 194 14.53 -16.68 -1.22
CA ALA A 194 14.15 -15.92 -0.03
C ALA A 194 12.86 -15.10 -0.25
N LYS A 195 12.13 -15.37 -1.32
CA LYS A 195 10.87 -14.72 -1.70
C LYS A 195 11.06 -13.24 -2.06
N ILE A 196 12.24 -12.88 -2.55
CA ILE A 196 12.56 -11.51 -2.98
C ILE A 196 12.74 -11.52 -4.49
N THR A 197 11.80 -10.88 -5.19
CA THR A 197 11.85 -10.77 -6.65
C THR A 197 12.81 -9.64 -7.04
N THR A 198 13.68 -9.89 -8.00
CA THR A 198 14.66 -8.91 -8.47
C THR A 198 14.53 -8.72 -9.99
N GLN A 199 14.97 -7.55 -10.45
CA GLN A 199 15.13 -7.29 -11.88
C GLN A 199 16.45 -6.56 -12.10
N THR A 200 17.07 -6.79 -13.26
CA THR A 200 18.35 -6.15 -13.59
C THR A 200 18.14 -4.68 -13.91
N VAL A 201 19.10 -3.85 -13.49
CA VAL A 201 19.11 -2.42 -13.75
C VAL A 201 19.99 -2.21 -14.98
N ASP A 202 19.44 -1.59 -16.05
CA ASP A 202 20.21 -1.28 -17.25
C ASP A 202 20.83 0.13 -17.15
N ALA A 203 21.51 0.57 -18.18
CA ALA A 203 22.20 1.87 -18.16
C ALA A 203 21.24 3.03 -17.97
N GLN A 204 20.09 3.01 -18.64
CA GLN A 204 19.10 4.09 -18.53
C GLN A 204 18.57 4.20 -17.10
N ALA A 205 18.17 3.06 -16.52
CA ALA A 205 17.68 3.01 -15.12
C ALA A 205 18.80 3.42 -14.15
N PHE A 206 20.03 2.98 -14.43
CA PHE A 206 21.19 3.26 -13.58
C PHE A 206 21.44 4.76 -13.44
N ILE A 207 21.50 5.50 -14.57
CA ILE A 207 21.78 6.94 -14.49
C ILE A 207 20.64 7.70 -13.79
N GLU A 208 19.41 7.20 -13.88
CA GLU A 208 18.27 7.81 -13.17
C GLU A 208 18.33 7.52 -11.67
N ILE A 209 18.61 6.27 -11.30
CA ILE A 209 18.69 5.84 -9.89
C ILE A 209 19.88 6.53 -9.20
N VAL A 210 21.06 6.40 -9.78
CA VAL A 210 22.28 6.97 -9.19
C VAL A 210 22.24 8.50 -9.25
N GLY A 211 21.64 9.03 -10.29
CA GLY A 211 21.40 10.48 -10.38
C GLY A 211 20.58 11.00 -9.22
N GLU A 212 19.55 10.25 -8.82
CA GLU A 212 18.75 10.60 -7.65
C GLU A 212 19.57 10.48 -6.35
N MET A 213 20.38 9.44 -6.22
CA MET A 213 21.24 9.25 -5.05
C MET A 213 22.24 10.40 -4.85
N ILE A 214 22.73 10.96 -5.95
CA ILE A 214 23.80 11.99 -5.93
C ILE A 214 23.23 13.41 -5.88
N ASN A 215 22.25 13.71 -6.75
CA ASN A 215 21.78 15.09 -6.97
C ASN A 215 20.50 15.36 -6.20
N HIS A 216 20.61 15.47 -4.90
CA HIS A 216 19.42 15.69 -4.06
C HIS A 216 19.02 17.17 -4.10
N ASN A 217 17.78 17.43 -4.52
CA ASN A 217 17.13 18.75 -4.44
C ASN A 217 15.96 18.63 -3.46
N PRO A 218 16.05 19.27 -2.29
CA PRO A 218 14.98 19.14 -1.29
C PRO A 218 13.64 19.73 -1.72
N ASP A 219 13.64 20.59 -2.74
CA ASP A 219 12.42 21.22 -3.25
C ASP A 219 11.76 20.42 -4.38
N SER A 220 12.41 19.37 -4.87
CA SER A 220 11.90 18.58 -5.99
C SER A 220 11.08 17.40 -5.51
N LEU A 221 9.94 17.14 -6.17
CA LEU A 221 9.08 15.99 -5.91
C LEU A 221 8.95 15.08 -7.14
N TYR A 222 9.54 15.46 -8.26
CA TYR A 222 9.45 14.70 -9.52
C TYR A 222 10.79 14.11 -9.87
N PRO A 223 10.85 12.82 -10.24
CA PRO A 223 12.11 12.25 -10.71
C PRO A 223 12.54 12.94 -12.00
N LYS A 224 13.83 13.23 -12.09
CA LYS A 224 14.39 13.82 -13.29
C LYS A 224 14.60 12.72 -14.31
N ARG A 225 14.04 12.89 -15.50
CA ARG A 225 14.25 11.97 -16.61
C ARG A 225 15.54 12.34 -17.32
N ARG A 226 16.47 11.39 -17.39
CA ARG A 226 17.77 11.59 -18.01
C ARG A 226 17.81 10.78 -19.30
N GLN A 227 18.29 11.40 -20.36
CA GLN A 227 18.44 10.70 -21.63
C GLN A 227 19.84 10.12 -21.70
N LEU A 228 19.92 8.80 -21.81
CA LEU A 228 21.21 8.10 -21.90
C LEU A 228 21.92 8.46 -23.19
N ASP A 229 23.19 8.88 -23.06
CA ASP A 229 24.08 9.08 -24.19
C ASP A 229 25.01 7.86 -24.29
N PRO A 230 24.84 6.99 -25.28
CA PRO A 230 25.65 5.78 -25.36
C PRO A 230 27.13 6.03 -25.69
N TYR A 231 27.49 7.25 -26.05
CA TYR A 231 28.84 7.61 -26.41
C TYR A 231 29.63 8.34 -25.31
N SER A 232 28.98 8.50 -24.15
CA SER A 232 29.59 9.15 -22.99
C SER A 232 29.68 8.18 -21.82
N ASP A 233 30.71 8.32 -21.00
CA ASP A 233 30.87 7.50 -19.81
C ASP A 233 29.75 7.80 -18.82
N LEU A 234 29.28 6.76 -18.12
CA LEU A 234 28.14 6.87 -17.23
C LEU A 234 28.36 7.80 -16.04
N ASN A 235 29.60 7.90 -15.56
CA ASN A 235 29.90 8.77 -14.43
C ASN A 235 29.56 10.23 -14.69
N TYR A 236 29.74 10.70 -15.93
CA TYR A 236 29.41 12.07 -16.28
C TYR A 236 27.89 12.29 -16.39
N GLN A 237 27.16 11.24 -16.67
CA GLN A 237 25.72 11.33 -16.86
C GLN A 237 24.94 11.24 -15.55
N CYS A 238 25.61 10.85 -14.46
CA CYS A 238 24.98 10.71 -13.12
C CYS A 238 25.03 12.01 -12.31
N VAL A 239 25.86 12.96 -12.68
CA VAL A 239 26.10 14.17 -11.88
C VAL A 239 25.66 15.41 -12.67
N GLU A 240 24.85 16.26 -12.04
CA GLU A 240 24.40 17.52 -12.67
C GLU A 240 25.56 18.45 -12.89
N ASP A 241 25.46 19.25 -13.96
CA ASP A 241 26.49 20.24 -14.29
C ASP A 241 26.68 21.29 -13.19
N SER A 242 25.59 21.62 -12.49
CA SER A 242 25.58 22.60 -11.40
C SER A 242 25.99 22.03 -10.05
N PHE A 243 26.28 20.71 -9.97
CA PHE A 243 26.61 20.03 -8.73
C PHE A 243 27.77 20.71 -8.01
N ASP A 244 27.54 21.16 -6.79
CA ASP A 244 28.52 21.85 -5.96
C ASP A 244 28.46 21.26 -4.55
N LEU A 245 29.43 20.37 -4.27
CA LEU A 245 29.49 19.66 -3.00
C LEU A 245 30.59 20.24 -2.12
N ASN A 246 30.26 20.66 -0.90
CA ASN A 246 31.21 21.21 0.04
C ASN A 246 31.28 20.28 1.27
N VAL A 247 32.51 19.97 1.66
CA VAL A 247 32.78 19.07 2.79
C VAL A 247 32.94 19.90 4.06
N ARG A 248 32.16 19.57 5.10
CA ARG A 248 32.26 20.17 6.42
C ARG A 248 32.63 19.07 7.43
N ALA A 249 32.93 19.48 8.66
CA ALA A 249 33.30 18.52 9.70
C ALA A 249 32.16 17.56 10.04
N ASP A 250 30.95 18.06 10.14
CA ASP A 250 29.81 17.30 10.64
C ASP A 250 28.75 17.03 9.57
N TYR A 251 28.97 17.46 8.33
CA TYR A 251 28.00 17.26 7.24
C TYR A 251 28.61 17.65 5.90
N LEU A 252 27.89 17.37 4.84
CA LEU A 252 28.17 17.88 3.50
C LEU A 252 27.07 18.86 3.11
N THR A 253 27.41 19.87 2.32
CA THR A 253 26.39 20.73 1.70
C THR A 253 26.41 20.53 0.20
N LEU A 254 25.24 20.47 -0.40
CA LEU A 254 25.08 20.27 -1.84
C LEU A 254 24.28 21.42 -2.41
N GLY A 255 24.89 22.14 -3.35
CA GLY A 255 24.22 23.17 -4.13
C GLY A 255 23.90 22.67 -5.51
N LEU A 256 22.71 22.95 -5.97
CA LEU A 256 22.26 22.62 -7.32
C LEU A 256 21.51 23.80 -7.90
N ARG A 257 21.56 23.94 -9.23
CA ARG A 257 20.75 24.90 -9.95
C ARG A 257 19.92 24.16 -10.98
N GLU A 258 18.61 24.20 -10.80
CA GLU A 258 17.66 23.55 -11.70
C GLU A 258 16.58 24.56 -12.10
N ASN A 259 16.30 24.64 -13.40
CA ASN A 259 15.27 25.54 -13.94
C ASN A 259 15.42 26.97 -13.46
N GLY A 260 16.68 27.47 -13.41
CA GLY A 260 16.98 28.82 -13.01
C GLY A 260 16.90 29.09 -11.51
N ARG A 261 16.67 28.06 -10.69
CA ARG A 261 16.59 28.20 -9.25
C ARG A 261 17.71 27.45 -8.55
N ASN A 262 18.24 28.07 -7.50
CA ASN A 262 19.27 27.47 -6.65
C ASN A 262 18.61 26.73 -5.52
N SER A 263 19.13 25.53 -5.23
CA SER A 263 18.72 24.78 -4.04
C SER A 263 19.96 24.40 -3.26
N THR A 264 19.79 24.29 -1.95
CA THR A 264 20.85 23.81 -1.07
C THR A 264 20.31 22.69 -0.20
N ALA A 265 21.10 21.62 -0.06
CA ALA A 265 20.77 20.49 0.76
C ALA A 265 21.93 20.21 1.70
N ARG A 266 21.60 19.61 2.83
CA ARG A 266 22.60 19.11 3.76
C ARG A 266 22.55 17.59 3.72
N ILE A 267 23.74 16.97 3.66
CA ILE A 267 23.87 15.51 3.67
C ILE A 267 24.52 15.11 4.99
N LEU A 268 23.81 14.28 5.73
CA LEU A 268 24.25 13.78 7.03
C LEU A 268 24.46 12.28 6.93
N ASN A 269 25.54 11.80 7.52
CA ASN A 269 25.84 10.36 7.54
C ASN A 269 25.99 9.89 8.97
N PHE A 270 25.52 8.67 9.22
CA PHE A 270 25.70 7.99 10.51
C PHE A 270 25.92 6.52 10.22
N HIS A 271 26.92 5.93 10.89
CA HIS A 271 27.16 4.51 10.70
C HIS A 271 27.11 3.77 12.03
N LEU A 272 26.91 2.46 11.94
CA LEU A 272 26.78 1.59 13.10
C LEU A 272 28.11 1.49 13.83
N ALA A 273 28.11 1.90 15.11
CA ALA A 273 29.26 1.82 15.98
C ALA A 273 29.18 0.61 16.92
N ARG A 274 27.96 0.22 17.27
CA ARG A 274 27.74 -0.88 18.20
C ARG A 274 26.53 -1.68 17.79
N ASN A 275 26.71 -3.00 17.69
CA ASN A 275 25.66 -3.92 17.31
C ASN A 275 24.58 -4.03 18.38
N PRO A 276 23.33 -4.23 18.00
CA PRO A 276 22.30 -4.58 18.97
C PRO A 276 22.55 -5.98 19.52
N GLU A 277 22.04 -6.26 20.72
CA GLU A 277 22.12 -7.61 21.29
C GLU A 277 21.31 -8.61 20.47
N ILE A 278 20.17 -8.17 19.96
CA ILE A 278 19.26 -8.99 19.16
C ILE A 278 18.78 -8.15 17.97
N ALA A 279 18.80 -8.74 16.79
CA ALA A 279 18.25 -8.12 15.58
C ALA A 279 17.56 -9.17 14.74
N PHE A 280 16.41 -8.83 14.21
CA PHE A 280 15.64 -9.69 13.32
C PHE A 280 15.34 -8.94 12.04
N LEU A 281 15.34 -9.66 10.93
CA LEU A 281 15.09 -9.07 9.62
C LEU A 281 13.74 -8.35 9.58
N TRP A 282 12.71 -8.95 10.18
CA TRP A 282 11.37 -8.36 10.19
C TRP A 282 11.29 -7.06 10.99
N ASN A 283 12.21 -6.82 11.91
CA ASN A 283 12.26 -5.60 12.72
C ASN A 283 13.12 -4.50 12.12
N MET A 284 13.83 -4.77 11.03
CA MET A 284 14.74 -3.77 10.45
C MET A 284 14.01 -2.51 9.99
N ALA A 285 12.77 -2.66 9.51
CA ALA A 285 11.98 -1.51 9.10
C ALA A 285 11.61 -0.59 10.28
N ASP A 286 11.59 -1.11 11.51
CA ASP A 286 11.31 -0.29 12.70
C ASP A 286 12.43 0.72 12.98
N ASN A 287 13.60 0.53 12.39
CA ASN A 287 14.70 1.50 12.53
C ASN A 287 14.42 2.81 11.80
N TYR A 288 13.62 2.77 10.72
CA TYR A 288 13.30 4.00 10.02
C TYR A 288 11.83 4.40 10.16
N SER A 289 10.93 3.49 10.54
CA SER A 289 9.54 3.82 10.80
C SER A 289 8.91 2.76 11.71
N ASN A 290 8.75 3.07 12.96
CA ASN A 290 8.23 2.14 13.96
C ASN A 290 6.71 2.11 13.91
N LEU A 291 6.13 0.92 13.74
CA LEU A 291 4.67 0.75 13.61
C LEU A 291 3.93 1.17 14.89
N LEU A 292 4.48 0.82 16.05
CA LEU A 292 3.81 1.10 17.33
C LEU A 292 4.08 2.51 17.83
N ASN A 293 5.18 3.10 17.41
CA ASN A 293 5.60 4.42 17.87
C ASN A 293 5.96 5.29 16.67
N PRO A 294 4.95 5.83 15.97
CA PRO A 294 5.19 6.59 14.74
C PRO A 294 6.04 7.84 14.92
N GLU A 295 6.14 8.36 16.16
CA GLU A 295 7.05 9.45 16.47
C GLU A 295 8.52 9.04 16.31
N MET A 296 8.82 7.75 16.33
CA MET A 296 10.15 7.20 16.09
C MET A 296 10.29 6.83 14.61
N SER A 297 10.17 7.82 13.74
CA SER A 297 10.26 7.64 12.30
C SER A 297 11.21 8.68 11.70
N ILE A 298 11.89 8.29 10.64
CA ILE A 298 12.76 9.18 9.88
C ILE A 298 11.95 9.76 8.74
N SER A 299 11.62 11.04 8.83
CA SER A 299 10.74 11.69 7.85
C SER A 299 11.48 12.17 6.60
N CYS A 300 12.77 12.47 6.72
CA CYS A 300 13.55 12.95 5.58
C CYS A 300 13.89 11.82 4.61
N PRO A 301 14.19 12.14 3.35
CA PRO A 301 14.73 11.13 2.42
C PRO A 301 16.07 10.61 2.92
N PHE A 302 16.33 9.34 2.71
CA PHE A 302 17.59 8.72 3.14
C PHE A 302 17.93 7.51 2.29
N ILE A 303 19.18 7.08 2.40
CA ILE A 303 19.66 5.82 1.82
C ILE A 303 20.34 5.05 2.94
N LEU A 304 19.79 3.89 3.28
CA LEU A 304 20.39 2.97 4.27
C LEU A 304 21.11 1.88 3.49
N THR A 305 22.43 1.80 3.66
CA THR A 305 23.25 0.86 2.90
C THR A 305 23.96 -0.09 3.84
N LEU A 306 23.79 -1.40 3.59
CA LEU A 306 24.60 -2.43 4.20
C LEU A 306 25.61 -2.90 3.17
N THR A 307 26.89 -2.72 3.45
CA THR A 307 28.00 -3.25 2.65
C THR A 307 28.57 -4.42 3.41
N LEU A 308 28.67 -5.59 2.79
CA LEU A 308 29.16 -6.77 3.47
C LEU A 308 30.17 -7.53 2.61
N VAL A 309 31.10 -8.19 3.29
CA VAL A 309 32.11 -9.06 2.68
C VAL A 309 32.12 -10.35 3.47
N VAL A 310 31.91 -11.47 2.79
CA VAL A 310 32.07 -12.78 3.41
C VAL A 310 33.56 -13.10 3.44
N GLU A 311 34.10 -13.27 4.64
CA GLU A 311 35.55 -13.47 4.83
C GLU A 311 35.99 -14.89 4.43
N ASP A 312 37.29 -15.05 4.22
CA ASP A 312 37.86 -16.35 3.88
C ASP A 312 37.60 -17.33 5.02
N GLN A 313 37.05 -18.52 4.67
CA GLN A 313 36.66 -19.50 5.68
C GLN A 313 37.82 -20.08 6.43
N VAL A 314 38.90 -20.43 5.72
CA VAL A 314 40.09 -21.00 6.34
C VAL A 314 40.75 -20.02 7.31
N LYS A 315 40.90 -18.78 6.87
CA LYS A 315 41.49 -17.70 7.68
C LYS A 315 40.70 -17.45 8.97
N THR A 316 39.38 -17.31 8.83
CA THR A 316 38.53 -17.00 10.01
C THR A 316 38.43 -18.19 10.95
N HIS A 317 38.43 -19.43 10.42
CA HIS A 317 38.46 -20.62 11.25
C HIS A 317 39.74 -20.67 12.04
N SER A 318 40.89 -20.39 11.40
CA SER A 318 42.19 -20.33 12.09
C SER A 318 42.23 -19.29 13.21
N GLU A 319 41.73 -18.11 12.91
CA GLU A 319 41.64 -17.02 13.90
C GLU A 319 40.79 -17.44 15.11
N ALA A 320 39.63 -18.03 14.86
CA ALA A 320 38.73 -18.50 15.92
C ALA A 320 39.36 -19.61 16.73
N ASN A 321 40.08 -20.52 16.07
CA ASN A 321 40.76 -21.62 16.73
C ASN A 321 41.85 -21.09 17.68
N LEU A 322 42.68 -20.17 17.20
CA LEU A 322 43.75 -19.56 18.01
C LEU A 322 43.16 -18.82 19.23
N LYS A 323 42.10 -18.07 18.98
CA LYS A 323 41.43 -17.33 20.07
C LYS A 323 40.84 -18.27 21.11
N TYR A 324 40.20 -19.37 20.63
CA TYR A 324 39.64 -20.38 21.53
C TYR A 324 40.75 -21.06 22.36
N MET A 325 41.87 -21.44 21.75
CA MET A 325 42.97 -22.09 22.44
C MET A 325 43.55 -21.19 23.52
N ASP A 326 43.73 -19.91 23.21
CA ASP A 326 44.27 -18.95 24.19
C ASP A 326 43.31 -18.76 25.38
N LEU A 327 42.02 -18.62 25.09
CA LEU A 327 41.01 -18.41 26.16
C LEU A 327 40.82 -19.68 26.98
N GLU A 328 40.83 -20.85 26.37
CA GLU A 328 40.72 -22.13 27.09
C GLU A 328 41.87 -22.31 28.03
N LYS A 329 43.09 -22.01 27.57
CA LYS A 329 44.29 -22.06 28.43
C LYS A 329 44.16 -21.13 29.61
N LYS A 330 43.73 -19.89 29.37
CA LYS A 330 43.54 -18.90 30.42
C LYS A 330 42.45 -19.30 31.40
N SER A 331 41.39 -19.97 30.94
CA SER A 331 40.28 -20.39 31.80
C SER A 331 40.69 -21.45 32.83
N LYS A 332 41.78 -22.16 32.56
CA LYS A 332 42.30 -23.22 33.44
C LYS A 332 43.36 -22.69 34.42
N THR A 333 43.65 -21.39 34.41
CA THR A 333 44.66 -20.76 35.25
C THR A 333 43.96 -19.81 36.24
N SER A 334 44.78 -19.18 37.14
CA SER A 334 44.30 -18.18 38.08
C SER A 334 43.75 -16.91 37.40
N TYR A 335 44.07 -16.72 36.12
CA TYR A 335 43.54 -15.61 35.31
C TYR A 335 42.01 -15.58 35.36
N ALA A 336 41.40 -16.77 35.36
CA ALA A 336 39.92 -16.90 35.36
C ALA A 336 39.30 -16.33 36.66
N LYS A 337 40.03 -16.35 37.74
CA LYS A 337 39.58 -15.79 39.04
C LYS A 337 39.50 -14.26 38.99
N TRP A 338 40.41 -13.65 38.24
CA TRP A 338 40.46 -12.19 38.11
C TRP A 338 39.54 -11.69 37.00
N PHE A 339 39.29 -12.51 35.99
CA PHE A 339 38.48 -12.18 34.82
C PHE A 339 37.45 -13.32 34.60
N PRO A 340 36.33 -13.30 35.35
CA PRO A 340 35.37 -14.43 35.31
C PRO A 340 34.72 -14.67 33.95
N SER A 341 34.71 -13.67 33.04
CA SER A 341 34.13 -13.81 31.69
C SER A 341 34.93 -14.76 30.80
N VAL A 342 36.16 -15.11 31.17
CA VAL A 342 37.05 -15.91 30.34
C VAL A 342 36.43 -17.27 29.99
N GLU A 343 35.81 -17.94 30.97
CA GLU A 343 35.18 -19.25 30.72
C GLU A 343 34.06 -19.18 29.71
N LYS A 344 33.21 -18.15 29.84
CA LYS A 344 32.11 -17.89 28.93
C LYS A 344 32.64 -17.59 27.54
N GLU A 345 33.63 -16.71 27.43
CA GLU A 345 34.26 -16.35 26.15
C GLU A 345 34.91 -17.54 25.50
N ALA A 346 35.60 -18.41 26.27
CA ALA A 346 36.21 -19.64 25.75
C ALA A 346 35.18 -20.58 25.15
N LYS A 347 34.03 -20.71 25.83
CA LYS A 347 32.91 -21.54 25.32
C LYS A 347 32.34 -21.00 24.02
N GLU A 348 32.09 -19.67 24.01
CA GLU A 348 31.55 -19.01 22.84
C GLU A 348 32.46 -19.14 21.62
N TRP A 349 33.76 -18.91 21.81
CA TRP A 349 34.73 -19.06 20.71
C TRP A 349 34.89 -20.52 20.26
N GLY A 350 34.77 -21.47 21.19
CA GLY A 350 34.80 -22.89 20.86
C GLY A 350 33.63 -23.29 19.99
N GLU A 351 32.43 -22.79 20.31
CA GLU A 351 31.23 -23.04 19.52
C GLU A 351 31.31 -22.37 18.13
N LEU A 352 31.84 -21.16 18.07
CA LEU A 352 32.02 -20.44 16.80
C LEU A 352 33.02 -21.21 15.90
N ARG A 353 34.19 -21.62 16.44
CA ARG A 353 35.17 -22.34 15.61
C ARG A 353 34.58 -23.64 15.06
N GLN A 354 33.71 -24.30 15.84
CA GLN A 354 33.07 -25.53 15.43
C GLN A 354 32.10 -25.28 14.28
N ARG A 355 31.28 -24.22 14.39
CA ARG A 355 30.38 -23.85 13.32
C ARG A 355 31.11 -23.43 12.05
N LEU A 356 32.23 -22.73 12.19
CA LEU A 356 33.06 -22.33 11.05
C LEU A 356 33.71 -23.54 10.39
N GLY A 357 34.22 -24.48 11.20
CA GLY A 357 34.85 -25.67 10.69
C GLY A 357 33.89 -26.61 9.95
N SER A 358 32.66 -26.70 10.40
CA SER A 358 31.63 -27.55 9.79
C SER A 358 30.92 -26.89 8.60
N GLY A 359 31.15 -25.62 8.31
CA GLY A 359 30.49 -24.92 7.25
C GLY A 359 29.08 -24.43 7.59
N GLN A 360 28.68 -24.55 8.85
CA GLN A 360 27.36 -24.09 9.31
C GLN A 360 27.28 -22.55 9.42
N SER A 361 28.42 -21.88 9.44
CA SER A 361 28.51 -20.44 9.57
C SER A 361 29.71 -19.90 8.83
N SER A 362 29.68 -18.59 8.54
CA SER A 362 30.83 -17.88 7.97
C SER A 362 30.91 -16.52 8.68
N VAL A 363 32.12 -15.99 8.75
CA VAL A 363 32.34 -14.66 9.30
C VAL A 363 32.12 -13.62 8.20
N VAL A 364 31.33 -12.61 8.49
CA VAL A 364 31.03 -11.53 7.56
C VAL A 364 31.47 -10.21 8.19
N SER A 365 32.27 -9.45 7.43
CA SER A 365 32.60 -8.07 7.79
C SER A 365 31.58 -7.16 7.12
N TYR A 366 31.08 -6.16 7.85
CA TYR A 366 30.03 -5.32 7.29
C TYR A 366 30.10 -3.90 7.82
N PHE A 367 29.48 -3.01 7.02
CA PHE A 367 29.40 -1.58 7.34
C PHE A 367 27.97 -1.15 7.04
N LEU A 368 27.29 -0.68 8.07
CA LEU A 368 25.89 -0.20 7.93
C LEU A 368 25.91 1.32 8.12
N ASN A 369 25.46 2.03 7.09
CA ASN A 369 25.49 3.49 7.06
C ASN A 369 24.14 4.02 6.57
N ILE A 370 23.67 5.09 7.21
CA ILE A 370 22.51 5.83 6.71
C ILE A 370 22.97 7.22 6.25
N THR A 371 22.62 7.57 5.02
CA THR A 371 22.86 8.87 4.42
C THR A 371 21.53 9.59 4.32
N ALA A 372 21.38 10.71 5.04
CA ALA A 372 20.12 11.44 5.11
C ALA A 372 20.26 12.80 4.42
N PHE A 373 19.19 13.23 3.77
CA PHE A 373 19.14 14.47 3.01
C PHE A 373 18.09 15.39 3.63
N CYS A 374 18.48 16.65 3.87
CA CYS A 374 17.55 17.62 4.44
C CYS A 374 17.89 19.01 3.93
N LYS A 375 17.06 19.99 4.30
CA LYS A 375 17.34 21.39 3.97
C LYS A 375 18.59 21.86 4.72
N ASP A 376 19.32 22.76 4.11
CA ASP A 376 20.58 23.24 4.67
C ASP A 376 20.33 24.33 5.71
N ASN A 377 19.85 23.92 6.89
CA ASN A 377 19.78 24.79 8.06
C ASN A 377 20.01 23.95 9.33
N ASN A 378 20.53 24.61 10.35
CA ASN A 378 20.98 23.92 11.56
C ASN A 378 19.80 23.30 12.35
N GLU A 379 18.65 23.96 12.38
CA GLU A 379 17.48 23.49 13.12
C GLU A 379 16.94 22.18 12.51
N THR A 380 16.75 22.17 11.19
CA THR A 380 16.26 20.97 10.50
C THR A 380 17.27 19.83 10.62
N ALA A 381 18.57 20.12 10.44
CA ALA A 381 19.63 19.13 10.55
C ALA A 381 19.67 18.50 11.94
N LEU A 382 19.50 19.29 12.99
CA LEU A 382 19.50 18.79 14.36
C LEU A 382 18.30 17.86 14.60
N GLU A 383 17.11 18.24 14.09
CA GLU A 383 15.91 17.40 14.18
C GLU A 383 16.11 16.06 13.47
N VAL A 384 16.69 16.10 12.27
CA VAL A 384 16.95 14.89 11.47
C VAL A 384 17.94 13.99 12.21
N GLU A 385 19.01 14.57 12.74
CA GLU A 385 20.01 13.82 13.51
C GLU A 385 19.37 13.13 14.71
N GLN A 386 18.55 13.85 15.47
CA GLN A 386 17.89 13.30 16.65
C GLN A 386 16.89 12.18 16.24
N ASP A 387 16.14 12.38 15.17
CA ASP A 387 15.21 11.37 14.69
C ASP A 387 15.95 10.08 14.32
N ILE A 388 17.06 10.20 13.60
CA ILE A 388 17.86 9.04 13.16
C ILE A 388 18.46 8.31 14.36
N LEU A 389 19.15 9.06 15.23
CA LEU A 389 19.83 8.44 16.37
C LEU A 389 18.84 7.78 17.31
N ASN A 390 17.72 8.44 17.62
CA ASN A 390 16.73 7.90 18.54
C ASN A 390 15.98 6.71 17.97
N SER A 391 15.63 6.75 16.68
CA SER A 391 14.91 5.66 16.02
C SER A 391 15.74 4.37 16.05
N PHE A 392 17.03 4.47 15.74
CA PHE A 392 17.92 3.33 15.76
C PHE A 392 18.25 2.88 17.18
N ARG A 393 18.46 3.84 18.09
CA ARG A 393 18.80 3.53 19.50
C ARG A 393 17.70 2.75 20.20
N LYS A 394 16.45 3.05 19.89
CA LYS A 394 15.31 2.34 20.47
C LYS A 394 15.39 0.84 20.20
N ASN A 395 15.95 0.45 19.07
CA ASN A 395 16.09 -0.96 18.67
C ASN A 395 17.48 -1.52 18.98
N GLY A 396 18.27 -0.80 19.75
CA GLY A 396 19.58 -1.27 20.18
C GLY A 396 20.74 -0.94 19.24
N PHE A 397 20.48 -0.21 18.16
CA PHE A 397 21.52 0.17 17.20
C PHE A 397 22.14 1.51 17.62
N GLU A 398 23.43 1.50 17.93
CA GLU A 398 24.16 2.71 18.28
C GLU A 398 24.88 3.25 17.05
N LEU A 399 24.40 4.39 16.54
CA LEU A 399 24.99 5.06 15.39
C LEU A 399 25.86 6.23 15.84
N ILE A 400 26.91 6.51 15.09
CA ILE A 400 27.76 7.68 15.32
C ILE A 400 27.95 8.48 14.03
N SER A 401 28.12 9.77 14.20
CA SER A 401 28.48 10.67 13.08
C SER A 401 29.96 10.48 12.74
N PRO A 402 30.31 10.29 11.47
CA PRO A 402 31.72 10.14 11.07
C PRO A 402 32.38 11.52 10.91
N ARG A 403 32.59 12.20 12.01
CA ARG A 403 33.13 13.56 11.98
C ARG A 403 34.39 13.63 11.09
N PHE A 404 34.41 14.57 10.17
CA PHE A 404 35.42 14.78 9.13
C PHE A 404 35.36 13.74 7.99
N ASN A 405 34.50 12.71 8.09
CA ASN A 405 34.47 11.62 7.10
C ASN A 405 33.09 11.43 6.48
N HIS A 406 32.27 12.48 6.44
CA HIS A 406 30.96 12.38 5.84
C HIS A 406 31.01 12.04 4.35
N MET A 407 32.02 12.54 3.64
CA MET A 407 32.21 12.23 2.22
C MET A 407 32.47 10.73 2.03
N ARG A 408 33.34 10.15 2.88
CA ARG A 408 33.64 8.72 2.82
C ARG A 408 32.36 7.90 3.00
N ASN A 409 31.58 8.25 4.01
CA ASN A 409 30.35 7.51 4.29
C ASN A 409 29.29 7.70 3.19
N PHE A 410 29.17 8.94 2.67
CA PHE A 410 28.25 9.22 1.58
C PHE A 410 28.53 8.30 0.37
N LEU A 411 29.81 8.11 0.04
CA LEU A 411 30.21 7.27 -1.09
C LEU A 411 29.80 5.81 -0.91
N THR A 412 29.60 5.34 0.32
CA THR A 412 29.16 3.95 0.54
C THR A 412 27.74 3.70 0.03
N CYS A 413 26.92 4.73 -0.08
CA CYS A 413 25.55 4.56 -0.59
C CYS A 413 25.50 4.45 -2.11
N LEU A 414 26.62 4.70 -2.79
CA LEU A 414 26.69 4.68 -4.24
C LEU A 414 27.13 3.29 -4.73
N PRO A 415 26.50 2.76 -5.80
CA PRO A 415 26.87 1.44 -6.30
C PRO A 415 28.33 1.40 -6.76
N PHE A 416 28.98 0.24 -6.57
CA PHE A 416 30.30 -0.09 -7.09
C PHE A 416 31.47 0.62 -6.38
N MET A 417 31.20 1.54 -5.45
CA MET A 417 32.28 2.20 -4.72
C MET A 417 32.98 1.23 -3.76
N ALA A 418 32.22 0.40 -3.08
CA ALA A 418 32.79 -0.55 -2.13
C ALA A 418 33.75 -1.53 -2.83
N GLY A 419 33.33 -2.10 -3.96
CA GLY A 419 34.14 -3.04 -4.73
C GLY A 419 35.32 -2.39 -5.42
N LYS A 420 35.27 -1.10 -5.67
CA LYS A 420 36.37 -0.33 -6.23
C LYS A 420 37.54 -0.23 -5.24
N GLY A 421 37.28 -0.24 -3.92
CA GLY A 421 38.33 -0.15 -2.92
C GLY A 421 37.89 0.48 -1.61
N LEU A 422 36.71 1.07 -1.58
CA LEU A 422 36.25 1.80 -0.39
C LEU A 422 36.07 0.90 0.82
N PHE A 423 35.58 -0.32 0.62
CA PHE A 423 35.38 -1.25 1.76
C PHE A 423 36.68 -1.58 2.46
N LYS A 424 37.75 -1.81 1.69
CA LYS A 424 39.07 -2.08 2.27
C LYS A 424 39.51 -0.93 3.14
N GLN A 425 39.28 0.32 2.67
CA GLN A 425 39.63 1.51 3.44
C GLN A 425 38.85 1.63 4.73
N LEU A 426 37.55 1.31 4.69
CA LEU A 426 36.71 1.29 5.87
C LEU A 426 37.21 0.26 6.89
N LYS A 427 37.63 -0.89 6.40
CA LYS A 427 38.18 -1.97 7.25
C LYS A 427 39.49 -1.52 7.92
N GLU A 428 40.38 -0.89 7.15
CA GLU A 428 41.62 -0.37 7.69
C GLU A 428 41.41 0.76 8.69
N ALA A 429 40.35 1.57 8.50
CA ALA A 429 39.99 2.63 9.42
C ALA A 429 39.35 2.12 10.72
N GLY A 430 39.07 0.82 10.79
CA GLY A 430 38.50 0.20 11.99
C GLY A 430 37.05 0.47 12.24
N VAL A 431 36.28 0.87 11.20
CA VAL A 431 34.84 1.18 11.36
C VAL A 431 33.93 0.04 10.93
N VAL A 432 34.51 -1.04 10.42
CA VAL A 432 33.78 -2.21 9.94
C VAL A 432 33.51 -3.17 11.11
N GLN A 433 32.30 -3.69 11.18
CA GLN A 433 31.91 -4.66 12.20
C GLN A 433 32.04 -6.07 11.63
N ARG A 434 32.10 -7.08 12.53
CA ARG A 434 32.15 -8.49 12.14
C ARG A 434 31.08 -9.26 12.91
N ALA A 435 30.46 -10.22 12.22
CA ALA A 435 29.47 -11.11 12.82
C ALA A 435 29.33 -12.36 11.97
N GLU A 436 28.62 -13.34 12.51
CA GLU A 436 28.32 -14.55 11.74
C GLU A 436 27.30 -14.22 10.64
N SER A 437 27.35 -14.98 9.56
CA SER A 437 26.54 -14.75 8.37
C SER A 437 25.04 -14.69 8.67
N PHE A 438 24.55 -15.58 9.56
CA PHE A 438 23.12 -15.55 9.93
C PHE A 438 22.74 -14.22 10.58
N ASN A 439 23.61 -13.70 11.43
CA ASN A 439 23.36 -12.43 12.12
C ASN A 439 23.37 -11.26 11.14
N VAL A 440 24.28 -11.26 10.18
CA VAL A 440 24.34 -10.19 9.17
C VAL A 440 23.15 -10.26 8.22
N ALA A 441 22.66 -11.45 7.91
CA ALA A 441 21.45 -11.61 7.10
C ALA A 441 20.26 -10.90 7.75
N ASN A 442 20.21 -10.89 9.08
CA ASN A 442 19.16 -10.20 9.82
C ASN A 442 19.28 -8.66 9.79
N LEU A 443 20.43 -8.14 9.32
CA LEU A 443 20.66 -6.70 9.22
C LEU A 443 20.39 -6.13 7.83
N MET A 444 20.04 -6.98 6.86
CA MET A 444 19.83 -6.54 5.49
C MET A 444 18.61 -5.62 5.39
N PRO A 445 18.75 -4.44 4.78
CA PRO A 445 17.63 -3.51 4.65
C PRO A 445 16.72 -3.89 3.47
N LEU A 446 16.01 -5.01 3.64
CA LEU A 446 15.16 -5.60 2.60
C LEU A 446 13.66 -5.46 2.89
N VAL A 447 13.30 -5.02 4.08
CA VAL A 447 11.90 -4.96 4.53
C VAL A 447 11.37 -3.55 4.39
N ALA A 448 10.26 -3.41 3.68
CA ALA A 448 9.53 -2.16 3.53
C ALA A 448 8.11 -2.47 3.12
N ASP A 449 7.20 -1.51 3.32
CA ASP A 449 5.80 -1.69 2.98
C ASP A 449 5.61 -1.73 1.46
N ASN A 450 4.56 -2.43 1.03
CA ASN A 450 4.22 -2.63 -0.39
C ASN A 450 3.36 -1.45 -0.87
N PRO A 451 3.62 -0.88 -2.05
CA PRO A 451 2.77 0.17 -2.61
C PRO A 451 1.41 -0.32 -3.12
N LEU A 452 1.14 -1.60 -3.11
CA LEU A 452 -0.10 -2.28 -3.51
C LEU A 452 -0.37 -2.16 -5.01
N THR A 453 -1.26 -1.23 -5.41
CA THR A 453 -1.64 -1.09 -6.82
C THR A 453 -1.04 0.18 -7.41
N PRO A 454 -0.89 0.25 -8.76
CA PRO A 454 -0.30 1.44 -9.38
C PRO A 454 -1.17 2.69 -9.31
N ALA A 455 -2.48 2.51 -9.21
CA ALA A 455 -3.45 3.59 -9.17
C ALA A 455 -4.61 3.18 -8.27
N GLY A 456 -5.41 4.15 -7.83
CA GLY A 456 -6.57 3.87 -7.00
C GLY A 456 -6.75 4.90 -5.89
N LEU A 457 -7.33 4.47 -4.78
CA LEU A 457 -7.46 5.29 -3.58
C LEU A 457 -6.10 5.42 -2.92
N LEU A 458 -5.62 6.66 -2.75
CA LEU A 458 -4.33 6.91 -2.12
C LEU A 458 -4.46 6.75 -0.61
N ALA A 459 -3.79 5.75 -0.06
CA ALA A 459 -3.80 5.45 1.37
C ALA A 459 -2.39 5.06 1.80
N PRO A 460 -1.59 6.01 2.28
CA PRO A 460 -0.22 5.69 2.68
C PRO A 460 -0.19 4.63 3.77
N THR A 461 0.86 3.82 3.77
CA THR A 461 1.02 2.80 4.80
C THR A 461 1.49 3.45 6.11
N TYR A 462 1.48 2.68 7.18
CA TYR A 462 1.94 3.15 8.48
C TYR A 462 3.41 3.55 8.47
N ARG A 463 4.20 3.03 7.51
CA ARG A 463 5.60 3.42 7.35
C ARG A 463 5.79 4.51 6.28
N ASN A 464 4.70 5.23 5.96
CA ASN A 464 4.73 6.38 5.04
C ASN A 464 4.96 6.00 3.57
N GLN A 465 4.90 4.71 3.23
CA GLN A 465 4.99 4.28 1.83
C GLN A 465 3.76 4.74 1.07
N LEU A 466 3.98 5.42 -0.04
CA LEU A 466 2.90 5.77 -0.97
C LEU A 466 2.24 4.49 -1.46
N ALA A 467 0.93 4.37 -1.28
CA ALA A 467 0.20 3.17 -1.66
C ALA A 467 -1.17 3.56 -2.21
N PHE A 468 -1.64 2.76 -3.16
CA PHE A 468 -2.96 2.92 -3.77
C PHE A 468 -3.74 1.63 -3.64
N ILE A 469 -5.04 1.75 -3.44
CA ILE A 469 -5.95 0.60 -3.33
C ILE A 469 -6.94 0.66 -4.49
N ASP A 470 -6.86 -0.34 -5.37
CA ASP A 470 -7.79 -0.51 -6.48
C ASP A 470 -8.27 -1.96 -6.44
N ILE A 471 -9.53 -2.15 -6.03
CA ILE A 471 -10.09 -3.50 -5.88
C ILE A 471 -10.24 -4.21 -7.23
N PHE A 472 -10.29 -3.47 -8.33
CA PHE A 472 -10.43 -4.04 -9.67
C PHE A 472 -9.09 -4.41 -10.31
N PHE A 473 -7.97 -4.14 -9.63
CA PHE A 473 -6.63 -4.47 -10.15
C PHE A 473 -6.39 -5.98 -10.02
N LYS A 474 -6.01 -6.62 -11.13
CA LYS A 474 -5.86 -8.08 -11.17
C LYS A 474 -4.53 -8.59 -10.64
N GLY A 475 -3.59 -7.69 -10.39
CA GLY A 475 -2.22 -8.05 -9.99
C GLY A 475 -2.03 -8.41 -8.53
N MET A 476 -3.09 -8.40 -7.71
CA MET A 476 -2.98 -8.69 -6.27
C MET A 476 -3.28 -10.15 -5.93
N ASN A 477 -3.39 -11.02 -6.91
CA ASN A 477 -3.77 -12.43 -6.74
C ASN A 477 -5.15 -12.60 -6.10
N ASN A 478 -6.00 -11.59 -6.27
CA ASN A 478 -7.37 -11.61 -5.76
C ASN A 478 -8.26 -12.51 -6.60
N THR A 479 -9.09 -13.32 -5.94
CA THR A 479 -10.02 -14.22 -6.60
C THR A 479 -11.31 -13.52 -7.01
N ASN A 480 -11.58 -12.36 -6.41
CA ASN A 480 -12.75 -11.53 -6.70
C ASN A 480 -12.41 -10.07 -6.39
N TYR A 481 -13.35 -9.15 -6.67
CA TYR A 481 -13.19 -7.72 -6.40
C TYR A 481 -13.97 -7.27 -5.18
N ASN A 482 -14.57 -8.20 -4.44
CA ASN A 482 -15.41 -7.87 -3.29
C ASN A 482 -14.57 -7.40 -2.11
N MET A 483 -15.17 -6.51 -1.32
CA MET A 483 -14.53 -5.95 -0.14
C MET A 483 -15.48 -6.02 1.06
N ALA A 484 -14.96 -6.47 2.17
CA ALA A 484 -15.67 -6.46 3.45
C ALA A 484 -15.02 -5.42 4.35
N VAL A 485 -15.83 -4.51 4.90
CA VAL A 485 -15.35 -3.40 5.72
C VAL A 485 -16.05 -3.44 7.08
N CYS A 486 -15.30 -3.39 8.17
CA CYS A 486 -15.88 -3.28 9.50
C CYS A 486 -15.21 -2.13 10.27
N GLY A 487 -16.03 -1.34 10.94
CA GLY A 487 -15.55 -0.19 11.71
C GLY A 487 -16.70 0.49 12.44
N THR A 488 -16.43 0.95 13.65
CA THR A 488 -17.41 1.65 14.47
C THR A 488 -17.77 3.00 13.87
N SER A 489 -18.80 3.63 14.41
CA SER A 489 -19.15 5.01 14.05
C SER A 489 -17.94 5.91 14.32
N GLY A 490 -17.62 6.78 13.37
CA GLY A 490 -16.49 7.70 13.51
C GLY A 490 -15.14 7.10 13.15
N ALA A 491 -15.10 5.84 12.71
CA ALA A 491 -13.84 5.18 12.30
C ALA A 491 -13.32 5.67 10.96
N GLY A 492 -14.15 6.37 10.18
CA GLY A 492 -13.75 6.91 8.88
C GLY A 492 -14.22 6.10 7.68
N LYS A 493 -15.24 5.27 7.85
CA LYS A 493 -15.78 4.43 6.76
C LYS A 493 -16.21 5.25 5.56
N THR A 494 -16.89 6.37 5.80
CA THR A 494 -17.41 7.23 4.74
C THR A 494 -16.28 7.79 3.86
N GLY A 495 -15.19 8.26 4.48
CA GLY A 495 -14.03 8.78 3.76
C GLY A 495 -13.30 7.71 2.96
N LEU A 496 -13.49 6.45 3.29
CA LEU A 496 -12.91 5.32 2.56
C LEU A 496 -13.79 4.90 1.37
N ILE A 497 -15.11 4.80 1.60
CA ILE A 497 -16.02 4.19 0.63
C ILE A 497 -16.44 5.17 -0.47
N GLN A 498 -16.70 6.44 -0.11
CA GLN A 498 -17.21 7.40 -1.09
C GLN A 498 -16.22 7.70 -2.23
N PRO A 499 -14.92 7.81 -1.99
CA PRO A 499 -13.98 7.93 -3.11
C PRO A 499 -14.00 6.72 -4.05
N LEU A 500 -14.20 5.51 -3.52
CA LEU A 500 -14.31 4.31 -4.34
C LEU A 500 -15.55 4.37 -5.24
N ILE A 501 -16.67 4.84 -4.71
CA ILE A 501 -17.90 5.04 -5.50
C ILE A 501 -17.63 6.05 -6.62
N ARG A 502 -17.05 7.19 -6.28
CA ARG A 502 -16.75 8.23 -7.26
C ARG A 502 -15.83 7.72 -8.38
N SER A 503 -14.82 6.94 -8.01
CA SER A 503 -13.89 6.35 -8.97
C SER A 503 -14.60 5.49 -10.01
N VAL A 504 -15.54 4.66 -9.55
CA VAL A 504 -16.32 3.80 -10.46
C VAL A 504 -17.17 4.66 -11.41
N LEU A 505 -17.82 5.69 -10.87
CA LEU A 505 -18.65 6.59 -11.69
C LEU A 505 -17.81 7.33 -12.72
N ASP A 506 -16.63 7.80 -12.34
CA ASP A 506 -15.73 8.55 -13.24
C ASP A 506 -15.17 7.66 -14.34
N SER A 507 -15.09 6.35 -14.12
CA SER A 507 -14.64 5.40 -15.15
C SER A 507 -15.76 5.00 -16.14
N GLY A 508 -16.94 5.56 -15.97
CA GLY A 508 -18.10 5.25 -16.84
C GLY A 508 -18.98 4.12 -16.32
N GLY A 509 -18.67 3.58 -15.17
CA GLY A 509 -19.44 2.51 -14.55
C GLY A 509 -20.64 3.03 -13.77
N PHE A 510 -21.26 2.15 -13.00
CA PHE A 510 -22.38 2.53 -12.14
C PHE A 510 -22.21 1.97 -10.73
N ALA A 511 -22.91 2.60 -9.79
CA ALA A 511 -22.88 2.22 -8.37
C ALA A 511 -24.29 2.19 -7.81
N VAL A 512 -24.59 1.14 -7.04
CA VAL A 512 -25.84 1.02 -6.29
C VAL A 512 -25.46 0.91 -4.80
N VAL A 513 -26.08 1.75 -3.99
CA VAL A 513 -25.79 1.80 -2.55
C VAL A 513 -27.05 1.51 -1.75
N PHE A 514 -26.97 0.51 -0.89
CA PHE A 514 -28.00 0.21 0.10
C PHE A 514 -27.57 0.81 1.43
N ASP A 515 -28.40 1.70 2.00
CA ASP A 515 -28.07 2.43 3.21
C ASP A 515 -29.25 2.40 4.19
N MET A 516 -28.96 2.58 5.45
CA MET A 516 -29.99 2.65 6.52
C MET A 516 -29.73 3.83 7.48
N GLY A 517 -29.18 4.92 6.98
CA GLY A 517 -28.86 6.05 7.84
C GLY A 517 -28.53 7.36 7.13
N ASP A 518 -28.96 7.50 5.89
CA ASP A 518 -28.78 8.72 5.08
C ASP A 518 -27.31 9.12 4.89
N GLY A 519 -26.38 8.17 5.00
CA GLY A 519 -24.95 8.46 4.91
C GLY A 519 -24.47 8.84 3.51
N TYR A 520 -25.23 8.50 2.47
CA TYR A 520 -24.84 8.69 1.07
C TYR A 520 -25.71 9.68 0.32
N LYS A 521 -26.63 10.34 1.01
CA LYS A 521 -27.57 11.28 0.37
C LYS A 521 -26.85 12.44 -0.29
N SER A 522 -25.92 13.05 0.43
CA SER A 522 -25.14 14.18 -0.08
C SER A 522 -24.33 13.79 -1.32
N LEU A 523 -23.62 12.68 -1.28
CA LEU A 523 -22.85 12.21 -2.44
C LEU A 523 -23.77 11.95 -3.63
N CYS A 524 -24.89 11.27 -3.41
CA CYS A 524 -25.85 10.96 -4.46
C CYS A 524 -26.35 12.22 -5.16
N GLU A 525 -26.77 13.19 -4.37
CA GLU A 525 -27.25 14.47 -4.88
C GLU A 525 -26.13 15.20 -5.64
N ASN A 526 -24.93 15.22 -5.07
CA ASN A 526 -23.79 15.92 -5.64
C ASN A 526 -23.32 15.28 -6.96
N MET A 527 -23.46 13.96 -7.11
CA MET A 527 -23.05 13.25 -8.33
C MET A 527 -24.18 13.12 -9.35
N GLY A 528 -25.35 13.74 -9.10
CA GLY A 528 -26.47 13.66 -10.01
C GLY A 528 -27.14 12.29 -10.03
N GLY A 529 -27.05 11.55 -8.94
CA GLY A 529 -27.64 10.21 -8.83
C GLY A 529 -29.12 10.25 -8.46
N VAL A 530 -29.69 9.06 -8.40
CA VAL A 530 -31.10 8.85 -8.01
C VAL A 530 -31.13 8.39 -6.55
N TYR A 531 -31.76 9.19 -5.71
CA TYR A 531 -31.94 8.87 -4.29
C TYR A 531 -33.37 8.43 -4.05
N LEU A 532 -33.55 7.19 -3.56
CA LEU A 532 -34.85 6.60 -3.31
C LEU A 532 -34.91 6.14 -1.85
N ASP A 533 -35.94 6.59 -1.12
CA ASP A 533 -36.17 6.04 0.22
C ASP A 533 -37.14 4.85 0.13
N GLY A 534 -37.24 4.07 1.21
CA GLY A 534 -38.06 2.88 1.23
C GLY A 534 -39.54 3.15 0.97
N GLU A 535 -40.02 4.37 1.25
CA GLU A 535 -41.42 4.74 1.05
C GLU A 535 -41.75 5.00 -0.42
N THR A 536 -40.77 5.45 -1.22
CA THR A 536 -40.96 5.81 -2.62
C THR A 536 -40.58 4.70 -3.59
N LEU A 537 -40.01 3.61 -3.10
CA LEU A 537 -39.59 2.48 -3.96
C LEU A 537 -40.81 1.82 -4.63
N ARG A 538 -40.68 1.54 -5.91
CA ARG A 538 -41.71 0.89 -6.73
C ARG A 538 -41.02 -0.20 -7.56
N PHE A 539 -41.59 -1.39 -7.53
CA PHE A 539 -41.10 -2.57 -8.25
C PHE A 539 -42.21 -3.21 -9.04
N ASN A 540 -41.82 -4.08 -9.92
CA ASN A 540 -42.72 -5.02 -10.58
C ASN A 540 -41.87 -6.26 -10.94
N PRO A 541 -42.16 -7.41 -10.33
CA PRO A 541 -41.40 -8.63 -10.65
C PRO A 541 -41.37 -8.99 -12.13
N PHE A 542 -42.33 -8.52 -12.87
CA PHE A 542 -42.44 -8.78 -14.31
C PHE A 542 -41.84 -7.67 -15.18
N ALA A 543 -41.26 -6.66 -14.59
CA ALA A 543 -40.63 -5.55 -15.33
C ALA A 543 -39.38 -6.02 -16.11
N ASN A 544 -39.24 -5.46 -17.31
CA ASN A 544 -38.08 -5.65 -18.20
C ASN A 544 -37.86 -7.12 -18.63
N ILE A 545 -38.89 -7.93 -18.61
CA ILE A 545 -38.81 -9.30 -19.09
C ILE A 545 -39.01 -9.28 -20.61
N THR A 546 -38.03 -9.80 -21.35
CA THR A 546 -38.13 -9.97 -22.83
C THR A 546 -38.37 -11.44 -23.17
N ASP A 547 -37.96 -12.37 -22.33
CA ASP A 547 -38.11 -13.81 -22.55
C ASP A 547 -38.43 -14.47 -21.22
N ILE A 548 -39.67 -14.97 -21.09
CA ILE A 548 -40.13 -15.58 -19.85
C ILE A 548 -39.45 -16.92 -19.58
N ASP A 549 -39.07 -17.66 -20.62
CA ASP A 549 -38.40 -18.95 -20.45
C ASP A 549 -37.06 -18.78 -19.73
N GLN A 550 -36.39 -17.65 -19.93
CA GLN A 550 -35.15 -17.34 -19.25
C GLN A 550 -35.37 -16.67 -17.88
N SER A 551 -36.51 -16.05 -17.64
CA SER A 551 -36.78 -15.22 -16.49
C SER A 551 -37.74 -15.84 -15.46
N ALA A 552 -38.48 -16.89 -15.88
CA ALA A 552 -39.56 -17.47 -15.03
C ALA A 552 -39.05 -17.94 -13.66
N GLU A 553 -37.88 -18.58 -13.63
CA GLU A 553 -37.30 -19.08 -12.37
C GLU A 553 -36.92 -17.92 -11.43
N ARG A 554 -36.44 -16.84 -12.01
CA ARG A 554 -36.05 -15.65 -11.21
C ARG A 554 -37.30 -14.99 -10.61
N VAL A 555 -38.37 -14.84 -11.41
CA VAL A 555 -39.67 -14.35 -10.91
C VAL A 555 -40.22 -15.31 -9.83
N UNK A 556 -40.19 -16.45 -9.92
CA UNK A 556 -40.51 -17.44 -9.04
C UNK A 556 -39.89 -17.34 -7.77
N ASP A 557 -38.57 -17.15 -7.92
CA ASP A 557 -37.82 -16.98 -6.72
C ASP A 557 -38.18 -15.68 -5.98
N GLN A 558 -38.43 -14.64 -6.72
CA GLN A 558 -38.83 -13.37 -6.13
C GLN A 558 -40.18 -13.51 -5.42
N LEU A 559 -41.18 -14.12 -6.09
CA LEU A 559 -42.46 -14.37 -5.47
C LEU A 559 -42.36 -15.35 -4.30
N UNK A 560 -41.56 -16.20 -4.30
CA UNK A 560 -41.31 -17.09 -3.33
C UNK A 560 -40.82 -16.47 -2.14
N VAL A 561 -39.88 -15.54 -2.28
CA VAL A 561 -39.34 -14.77 -1.15
C VAL A 561 -40.38 -13.78 -0.60
N MET A 562 -41.16 -13.18 -1.49
CA MET A 562 -42.23 -12.26 -1.07
C MET A 562 -43.27 -12.99 -0.22
N ALA A 563 -43.68 -14.14 -0.67
CA ALA A 563 -44.72 -14.93 0.02
C ALA A 563 -44.22 -15.45 1.37
N SER A 564 -42.96 -15.90 1.43
CA SER A 564 -42.37 -16.46 2.66
C SER A 564 -40.96 -15.93 2.85
N PRO A 565 -40.80 -14.74 3.45
CA PRO A 565 -39.47 -14.19 3.69
C PRO A 565 -38.58 -15.07 4.56
N ASN A 566 -39.18 -15.95 5.40
CA ASN A 566 -38.41 -16.85 6.27
C ASN A 566 -38.18 -18.24 5.65
N GLY A 567 -38.61 -18.44 4.39
CA GLY A 567 -38.32 -19.66 3.65
C GLY A 567 -39.12 -20.90 4.08
N ASN A 568 -40.37 -20.75 4.45
CA ASN A 568 -41.19 -21.84 4.96
C ASN A 568 -42.02 -22.59 3.87
N LEU A 569 -41.84 -22.20 2.59
CA LEU A 569 -42.50 -22.86 1.47
C LEU A 569 -41.67 -24.03 0.95
N ASP A 570 -42.33 -25.11 0.51
CA ASP A 570 -41.65 -26.31 0.03
C ASP A 570 -41.59 -26.35 -1.53
N GLU A 571 -41.01 -27.43 -2.07
CA GLU A 571 -40.81 -27.64 -3.49
C GLU A 571 -42.13 -27.67 -4.28
N VAL A 572 -43.22 -28.14 -3.67
CA VAL A 572 -44.53 -28.17 -4.31
C VAL A 572 -45.07 -26.73 -4.48
N HIS A 573 -44.93 -25.91 -3.44
CA HIS A 573 -45.27 -24.49 -3.53
C HIS A 573 -44.48 -23.81 -4.67
N GLU A 574 -43.17 -24.09 -4.79
CA GLU A 574 -42.31 -23.52 -5.82
C GLU A 574 -42.77 -23.95 -7.22
N GLY A 575 -43.12 -25.24 -7.39
CA GLY A 575 -43.59 -25.76 -8.65
C GLY A 575 -44.92 -25.16 -9.09
N LEU A 576 -45.85 -25.00 -8.15
CA LEU A 576 -47.17 -24.40 -8.40
C LEU A 576 -46.99 -22.91 -8.75
N LEU A 577 -46.10 -22.22 -8.05
CA LEU A 577 -45.86 -20.81 -8.33
C LEU A 577 -45.19 -20.60 -9.67
N LEU A 578 -44.28 -21.48 -10.06
CA LEU A 578 -43.65 -21.42 -11.38
C LEU A 578 -44.65 -21.60 -12.49
N GLN A 579 -45.60 -22.55 -12.32
CA GLN A 579 -46.72 -22.74 -13.25
C GLN A 579 -47.57 -21.46 -13.37
N ALA A 580 -47.86 -20.82 -12.21
CA ALA A 580 -48.61 -19.57 -12.20
C ALA A 580 -47.89 -18.44 -12.91
N VAL A 581 -46.64 -18.33 -12.77
CA VAL A 581 -45.82 -17.31 -13.48
C VAL A 581 -45.84 -17.53 -14.99
N UNK A 582 -45.58 -18.52 -15.23
CA UNK A 582 -45.55 -18.88 -16.56
C UNK A 582 -46.85 -18.70 -17.25
N ALA A 583 -47.95 -19.15 -16.70
CA ALA A 583 -49.31 -18.99 -17.23
C ALA A 583 -49.77 -17.51 -17.26
N SER A 584 -49.48 -16.81 -16.21
CA SER A 584 -49.80 -15.36 -16.12
C SER A 584 -49.12 -14.54 -17.19
N TRP A 585 -47.90 -14.88 -17.49
CA TRP A 585 -47.16 -14.19 -18.56
C TRP A 585 -47.75 -14.47 -19.95
N LEU A 586 -48.13 -15.72 -20.18
CA LEU A 586 -48.75 -16.09 -21.44
C LEU A 586 -50.08 -15.36 -21.65
N ALA A 587 -50.81 -15.11 -20.56
CA ALA A 587 -52.10 -14.43 -20.61
C ALA A 587 -52.00 -12.92 -20.73
N LYS A 588 -51.00 -12.28 -20.23
CA LYS A 588 -50.87 -10.80 -20.13
C LYS A 588 -49.59 -10.17 -20.68
N UNK A 589 -48.78 -10.89 -20.95
CA UNK A 589 -47.49 -10.50 -21.52
C UNK A 589 -46.74 -9.43 -20.69
N UNK A 590 -46.79 -8.37 -21.05
CA UNK A 590 -46.18 -7.26 -20.51
C UNK A 590 -46.98 -6.53 -19.44
N UNK A 591 -48.05 -6.78 -19.29
CA UNK A 591 -48.96 -6.22 -18.34
C UNK A 591 -49.21 -7.15 -17.15
N UNK A 592 -48.39 -8.08 -16.98
CA UNK A 592 -48.48 -9.00 -15.94
C UNK A 592 -48.11 -8.35 -14.61
N UNK A 593 -48.80 -8.48 -13.72
CA UNK A 593 -48.73 -8.03 -12.39
C UNK A 593 -48.90 -9.23 -11.51
N ILE A 594 -48.75 -9.04 -10.13
CA ILE A 594 -48.95 -10.10 -9.16
C ILE A 594 -50.42 -10.51 -9.14
N ASP A 595 -51.26 -9.59 -9.37
CA ASP A 595 -52.68 -9.86 -9.45
C ASP A 595 -53.06 -10.98 -10.45
N UNK A 596 -52.34 -10.98 -11.43
CA UNK A 596 -52.52 -11.94 -12.41
C UNK A 596 -52.15 -13.28 -11.95
N VAL A 597 -51.10 -13.35 -11.26
CA VAL A 597 -50.62 -14.60 -10.65
C VAL A 597 -51.59 -15.08 -9.60
N VAL A 598 -52.05 -14.27 -8.73
CA VAL A 598 -53.04 -14.61 -7.71
C VAL A 598 -54.35 -15.09 -8.32
N UNK A 599 -54.62 -14.54 -9.27
CA UNK A 599 -55.71 -14.89 -9.98
C UNK A 599 -55.68 -16.25 -10.50
N PHE A 600 -54.55 -16.57 -11.10
CA PHE A 600 -54.30 -17.95 -11.60
C PHE A 600 -54.37 -18.97 -10.44
N LEU A 601 -53.76 -18.67 -9.35
CA LEU A 601 -53.73 -19.55 -8.15
C LEU A 601 -55.16 -19.80 -7.66
N LYS A 602 -55.99 -18.79 -7.64
CA LYS A 602 -57.40 -18.92 -7.21
C LYS A 602 -58.18 -19.87 -8.15
N ASN A 603 -57.97 -19.64 -9.45
CA ASN A 603 -58.64 -20.49 -10.46
C ASN A 603 -58.14 -21.93 -10.38
N ALA A 604 -56.86 -22.15 -10.13
CA ALA A 604 -56.31 -23.49 -9.97
C ALA A 604 -56.85 -24.18 -8.74
N SER A 605 -56.99 -23.44 -7.63
CA SER A 605 -57.53 -23.97 -6.40
C SER A 605 -59.00 -24.42 -6.56
N ASP A 606 -59.75 -23.69 -7.37
CA ASP A 606 -61.18 -24.00 -7.64
C ASP A 606 -61.35 -25.03 -8.76
N SER A 607 -60.26 -25.41 -9.48
CA SER A 607 -60.34 -26.30 -10.63
C SER A 607 -60.60 -27.76 -10.25
N GLU A 608 -61.19 -28.52 -11.21
CA GLU A 608 -61.38 -29.96 -11.05
C GLU A 608 -60.04 -30.70 -11.08
N GLN A 609 -58.98 -30.10 -11.63
CA GLN A 609 -57.66 -30.71 -11.71
C GLN A 609 -57.11 -31.10 -10.34
N TYR A 610 -57.38 -30.29 -9.32
CA TYR A 610 -56.83 -30.51 -7.97
C TYR A 610 -57.94 -30.88 -6.94
N ALA A 611 -59.18 -31.17 -7.42
CA ALA A 611 -60.29 -31.48 -6.54
C ALA A 611 -60.01 -32.72 -5.66
N GLY A 612 -59.22 -33.68 -6.20
CA GLY A 612 -58.87 -34.90 -5.44
C GLY A 612 -57.55 -34.81 -4.65
N SER A 613 -56.94 -33.61 -4.55
CA SER A 613 -55.64 -33.41 -3.91
C SER A 613 -55.75 -32.33 -2.85
N PRO A 614 -56.28 -32.65 -1.66
CA PRO A 614 -56.43 -31.65 -0.57
C PRO A 614 -55.10 -30.99 -0.19
N THR A 615 -53.99 -31.69 -0.29
CA THR A 615 -52.67 -31.14 0.07
C THR A 615 -52.22 -30.08 -0.93
N ILE A 616 -52.45 -30.28 -2.22
CA ILE A 616 -52.13 -29.30 -3.26
C ILE A 616 -53.04 -28.08 -3.12
N ARG A 617 -54.34 -28.27 -2.89
CA ARG A 617 -55.29 -27.16 -2.69
C ARG A 617 -54.88 -26.34 -1.48
N SER A 618 -54.44 -26.99 -0.40
CA SER A 618 -53.99 -26.33 0.81
C SER A 618 -52.80 -25.41 0.49
N ARG A 619 -51.87 -25.90 -0.30
CA ARG A 619 -50.68 -25.09 -0.70
C ARG A 619 -51.07 -23.91 -1.56
N LEU A 620 -52.00 -24.12 -2.52
CA LEU A 620 -52.51 -23.03 -3.37
C LEU A 620 -53.18 -21.96 -2.51
N ASP A 621 -54.04 -22.38 -1.54
CA ASP A 621 -54.73 -21.45 -0.67
C ASP A 621 -53.76 -20.67 0.21
N GLU A 622 -52.69 -21.35 0.72
CA GLU A 622 -51.64 -20.68 1.49
C GLU A 622 -50.96 -19.58 0.67
N MET A 623 -50.56 -19.88 -0.57
CA MET A 623 -49.90 -18.91 -1.45
C MET A 623 -50.82 -17.75 -1.79
N ILE A 624 -52.12 -18.01 -2.00
CA ILE A 624 -53.09 -16.95 -2.27
C ILE A 624 -53.11 -15.95 -1.11
N VAL A 625 -53.16 -16.47 0.12
CA VAL A 625 -53.19 -15.62 1.34
C VAL A 625 -51.88 -14.82 1.45
N LEU A 626 -50.73 -15.48 1.23
CA LEU A 626 -49.46 -14.86 1.40
C LEU A 626 -49.15 -13.81 0.32
N LEU A 627 -49.58 -14.05 -0.93
CA LEU A 627 -49.30 -13.12 -2.03
C LEU A 627 -50.35 -12.03 -2.15
N ASP A 628 -51.54 -12.20 -1.54
CA ASP A 628 -52.58 -11.20 -1.64
C ASP A 628 -52.19 -9.84 -1.09
N GLN A 629 -51.29 -9.82 -0.09
CA GLN A 629 -50.78 -8.55 0.46
C GLN A 629 -49.96 -7.74 -0.53
N TYR A 630 -49.47 -8.36 -1.60
CA TYR A 630 -48.67 -7.72 -2.63
C TYR A 630 -49.46 -7.38 -3.91
N THR A 631 -50.74 -7.77 -3.98
CA THR A 631 -51.58 -7.36 -5.11
C THR A 631 -51.90 -5.87 -5.03
N ALA A 632 -52.43 -5.30 -6.10
CA ALA A 632 -52.67 -3.85 -6.19
C ALA A 632 -53.47 -3.29 -4.99
N ASN A 633 -54.40 -4.06 -4.48
CA ASN A 633 -55.22 -3.67 -3.33
C ASN A 633 -54.72 -4.21 -1.98
N GLY A 634 -53.60 -4.90 -2.00
CA GLY A 634 -52.98 -5.44 -0.76
C GLY A 634 -52.19 -4.42 0.02
N THR A 635 -51.81 -4.77 1.22
CA THR A 635 -51.08 -3.92 2.17
C THR A 635 -49.78 -3.36 1.56
N TYR A 636 -49.06 -4.18 0.82
CA TYR A 636 -47.78 -3.82 0.21
C TYR A 636 -47.87 -3.63 -1.33
N GLY A 637 -49.09 -3.50 -1.84
CA GLY A 637 -49.34 -3.44 -3.30
C GLY A 637 -48.67 -2.25 -3.95
N ARG A 638 -48.56 -1.14 -3.23
CA ARG A 638 -47.95 0.07 -3.79
C ARG A 638 -46.44 -0.11 -4.11
N TYR A 639 -45.79 -1.10 -3.51
CA TYR A 639 -44.36 -1.34 -3.73
C TYR A 639 -44.09 -2.23 -4.94
N PHE A 640 -45.04 -3.09 -5.33
CA PHE A 640 -44.74 -4.19 -6.27
C PHE A 640 -45.59 -4.22 -7.54
N ASN A 641 -46.40 -3.23 -7.79
CA ASN A 641 -47.30 -3.20 -8.94
C ASN A 641 -47.14 -1.94 -9.79
N SER A 642 -45.92 -1.45 -9.92
CA SER A 642 -45.69 -0.23 -10.69
C SER A 642 -45.55 -0.53 -12.17
N ASP A 643 -46.18 0.31 -13.01
CA ASP A 643 -45.99 0.27 -14.45
C ASP A 643 -44.60 0.80 -14.83
N GLU A 644 -44.07 1.71 -14.02
CA GLU A 644 -42.73 2.25 -14.21
C GLU A 644 -41.92 2.07 -12.91
N PRO A 645 -41.10 1.02 -12.83
CA PRO A 645 -40.27 0.84 -11.64
C PRO A 645 -39.35 2.02 -11.37
N SER A 646 -39.07 2.29 -10.09
CA SER A 646 -38.21 3.39 -9.66
C SER A 646 -36.78 3.23 -10.15
N LEU A 647 -36.36 2.00 -10.35
CA LEU A 647 -34.97 1.69 -10.71
C LEU A 647 -34.81 1.66 -12.22
N ARG A 648 -34.08 2.61 -12.76
CA ARG A 648 -33.81 2.74 -14.20
C ARG A 648 -32.41 2.18 -14.50
N ASP A 649 -32.28 1.55 -15.65
CA ASP A 649 -31.01 0.99 -16.11
C ASP A 649 -30.01 2.07 -16.53
N ASP A 650 -30.46 3.30 -16.75
CA ASP A 650 -29.60 4.40 -17.18
C ASP A 650 -29.00 5.20 -16.01
N ALA A 651 -29.49 5.02 -14.79
CA ALA A 651 -28.96 5.76 -13.63
C ALA A 651 -27.53 5.30 -13.29
N ARG A 652 -26.61 6.24 -13.26
CA ARG A 652 -25.21 5.93 -12.95
C ARG A 652 -24.98 5.67 -11.47
N MET A 653 -25.72 6.38 -10.62
CA MET A 653 -25.66 6.15 -9.16
C MET A 653 -27.07 6.07 -8.62
N VAL A 654 -27.33 5.04 -7.84
CA VAL A 654 -28.61 4.84 -7.17
C VAL A 654 -28.33 4.61 -5.68
N VAL A 655 -28.94 5.40 -4.83
CA VAL A 655 -28.87 5.21 -3.38
C VAL A 655 -30.25 4.85 -2.88
N LEU A 656 -30.32 3.73 -2.18
CA LEU A 656 -31.57 3.16 -1.65
C LEU A 656 -31.52 3.26 -0.13
N GLU A 657 -32.27 4.21 0.42
CA GLU A 657 -32.36 4.43 1.86
C GLU A 657 -33.48 3.56 2.41
N LEU A 658 -33.10 2.49 3.11
CA LEU A 658 -34.04 1.46 3.56
C LEU A 658 -34.41 1.59 5.05
N GLY A 659 -33.96 2.64 5.72
CA GLY A 659 -34.25 2.86 7.14
C GLY A 659 -35.73 2.95 7.45
N GLY A 660 -36.55 3.44 6.53
CA GLY A 660 -37.99 3.53 6.71
C GLY A 660 -38.70 2.17 6.72
N LEU A 661 -38.02 1.10 6.25
CA LEU A 661 -38.58 -0.25 6.25
C LEU A 661 -38.08 -1.10 7.41
N GLU A 662 -37.27 -0.55 8.31
CA GLU A 662 -36.67 -1.29 9.42
C GLU A 662 -37.72 -1.92 10.34
N ASP A 663 -38.87 -1.28 10.51
CA ASP A 663 -39.96 -1.75 11.37
C ASP A 663 -40.86 -2.79 10.69
N ARG A 664 -40.61 -3.11 9.40
CA ARG A 664 -41.37 -4.06 8.61
C ARG A 664 -40.44 -5.12 8.03
N PRO A 665 -39.95 -6.07 8.84
CA PRO A 665 -38.89 -7.00 8.39
C PRO A 665 -39.26 -7.82 7.16
N SER A 666 -40.51 -8.28 7.06
CA SER A 666 -40.94 -9.09 5.90
C SER A 666 -40.90 -8.27 4.61
N LEU A 667 -41.37 -7.04 4.67
CA LEU A 667 -41.33 -6.14 3.52
C LEU A 667 -39.88 -5.78 3.16
N LEU A 668 -39.02 -5.56 4.16
CA LEU A 668 -37.61 -5.27 3.94
C LEU A 668 -36.92 -6.41 3.18
N VAL A 669 -37.18 -7.67 3.56
CA VAL A 669 -36.61 -8.84 2.90
C VAL A 669 -37.08 -8.89 1.43
N ALA A 670 -38.37 -8.69 1.18
CA ALA A 670 -38.91 -8.68 -0.17
C ALA A 670 -38.30 -7.59 -1.04
N VAL A 671 -38.17 -6.37 -0.48
CA VAL A 671 -37.58 -5.24 -1.20
C VAL A 671 -36.10 -5.51 -1.47
N MET A 672 -35.35 -6.01 -0.48
CA MET A 672 -33.93 -6.31 -0.65
C MET A 672 -33.70 -7.36 -1.75
N PHE A 673 -34.52 -8.41 -1.76
CA PHE A 673 -34.36 -9.43 -2.79
C PHE A 673 -34.66 -8.88 -4.17
N SER A 674 -35.67 -8.02 -4.29
CA SER A 674 -36.01 -7.35 -5.54
C SER A 674 -34.85 -6.48 -6.04
N LEU A 675 -34.19 -5.77 -5.11
CA LEU A 675 -33.03 -4.92 -5.44
C LEU A 675 -31.82 -5.76 -5.89
N ILE A 676 -31.61 -6.89 -5.22
CA ILE A 676 -30.50 -7.79 -5.58
C ILE A 676 -30.74 -8.36 -6.98
N ILE A 677 -31.97 -8.74 -7.29
CA ILE A 677 -32.31 -9.21 -8.64
C ILE A 677 -32.06 -8.11 -9.68
N TYR A 678 -32.44 -6.89 -9.37
CA TYR A 678 -32.21 -5.74 -10.25
C TYR A 678 -30.71 -5.56 -10.52
N ILE A 679 -29.89 -5.62 -9.46
CA ILE A 679 -28.44 -5.48 -9.59
C ILE A 679 -27.86 -6.58 -10.47
N GLU A 680 -28.26 -7.83 -10.25
CA GLU A 680 -27.78 -8.97 -11.01
C GLU A 680 -28.12 -8.80 -12.51
N ASN A 681 -29.38 -8.45 -12.80
CA ASN A 681 -29.81 -8.23 -14.15
C ASN A 681 -29.04 -7.13 -14.84
N ARG A 682 -28.86 -6.01 -14.16
CA ARG A 682 -28.15 -4.88 -14.72
C ARG A 682 -26.68 -5.22 -14.99
N MET A 683 -26.03 -5.96 -14.09
CA MET A 683 -24.65 -6.40 -14.30
C MET A 683 -24.53 -7.29 -15.54
N TYR A 684 -25.46 -8.24 -15.71
CA TYR A 684 -25.40 -9.16 -16.84
C TYR A 684 -25.69 -8.49 -18.19
N ARG A 685 -26.49 -7.43 -18.22
CA ARG A 685 -26.87 -6.73 -19.44
C ARG A 685 -25.91 -5.61 -19.84
N THR A 686 -25.04 -5.16 -18.93
CA THR A 686 -24.08 -4.08 -19.23
C THR A 686 -22.75 -4.66 -19.70
N PRO A 687 -21.96 -3.89 -20.47
CA PRO A 687 -20.66 -4.38 -20.95
C PRO A 687 -19.74 -4.81 -19.82
N ARG A 688 -19.01 -5.90 -20.06
CA ARG A 688 -18.08 -6.45 -19.05
C ARG A 688 -16.92 -5.52 -18.74
N THR A 689 -16.63 -4.57 -19.61
CA THR A 689 -15.54 -3.61 -19.42
C THR A 689 -15.87 -2.52 -18.41
N LEU A 690 -17.17 -2.28 -18.14
CA LEU A 690 -17.59 -1.25 -17.19
C LEU A 690 -17.50 -1.76 -15.75
N LYS A 691 -16.96 -0.96 -14.87
CA LYS A 691 -16.91 -1.26 -13.44
C LYS A 691 -18.28 -1.07 -12.82
N LYS A 692 -18.67 -2.00 -11.97
CA LYS A 692 -19.97 -1.97 -11.28
C LYS A 692 -19.73 -2.18 -9.80
N LEU A 693 -20.24 -1.27 -8.99
CA LEU A 693 -20.01 -1.29 -7.55
C LEU A 693 -21.36 -1.36 -6.83
N ASN A 694 -21.48 -2.33 -5.94
CA ASN A 694 -22.66 -2.53 -5.11
C ASN A 694 -22.25 -2.40 -3.66
N VAL A 695 -22.73 -1.36 -2.99
CA VAL A 695 -22.35 -1.07 -1.60
C VAL A 695 -23.52 -1.41 -0.70
N ILE A 696 -23.31 -2.28 0.29
CA ILE A 696 -24.30 -2.63 1.30
C ILE A 696 -23.80 -2.10 2.63
N ASP A 697 -24.25 -0.90 3.01
CA ASP A 697 -23.88 -0.31 4.28
C ASP A 697 -24.86 -0.79 5.37
N GLU A 698 -24.36 -0.97 6.56
CA GLU A 698 -25.08 -1.62 7.66
C GLU A 698 -25.46 -3.05 7.27
N GLY A 699 -24.53 -3.75 6.60
CA GLY A 699 -24.75 -5.07 6.01
C GLY A 699 -25.24 -6.12 6.97
N TRP A 700 -24.86 -5.98 8.26
CA TRP A 700 -25.33 -6.95 9.27
C TRP A 700 -26.84 -6.91 9.42
N ARG A 701 -27.48 -5.74 9.22
CA ARG A 701 -28.94 -5.60 9.26
C ARG A 701 -29.58 -6.12 7.97
N LEU A 702 -28.96 -5.81 6.84
CA LEU A 702 -29.52 -6.13 5.52
C LEU A 702 -29.27 -7.58 5.11
N LEU A 703 -28.24 -8.22 5.69
CA LEU A 703 -27.87 -9.60 5.35
C LEU A 703 -28.34 -10.62 6.39
N ASP A 704 -29.10 -10.19 7.40
CA ASP A 704 -29.64 -11.09 8.42
C ASP A 704 -30.92 -11.76 7.92
N PHE A 705 -30.83 -12.45 6.78
CA PHE A 705 -31.93 -13.16 6.19
C PHE A 705 -31.98 -14.60 6.71
N LYS A 706 -33.16 -15.04 7.07
CA LYS A 706 -33.41 -16.43 7.45
C LYS A 706 -33.81 -17.27 6.23
N ASN A 707 -34.17 -16.61 5.12
CA ASN A 707 -34.60 -17.30 3.91
C ASN A 707 -33.37 -17.86 3.18
N ARG A 708 -33.40 -19.18 2.96
CA ARG A 708 -32.31 -19.89 2.28
C ARG A 708 -32.07 -19.41 0.86
N LYS A 709 -33.14 -19.11 0.11
CA LYS A 709 -33.04 -18.66 -1.28
C LYS A 709 -32.32 -17.31 -1.38
N VAL A 710 -32.62 -16.40 -0.45
CA VAL A 710 -31.98 -15.09 -0.41
C VAL A 710 -30.48 -15.25 -0.14
N GLY A 711 -30.14 -16.09 0.83
CA GLY A 711 -28.72 -16.36 1.15
C GLY A 711 -27.98 -16.98 -0.01
N GLU A 712 -28.57 -17.96 -0.68
CA GLU A 712 -27.96 -18.61 -1.84
C GLU A 712 -27.78 -17.65 -3.00
N PHE A 713 -28.74 -16.79 -3.24
CA PHE A 713 -28.70 -15.82 -4.33
C PHE A 713 -27.58 -14.79 -4.08
N ILE A 714 -27.48 -14.29 -2.86
CA ILE A 714 -26.44 -13.34 -2.46
C ILE A 714 -25.05 -14.00 -2.62
N GLN A 715 -24.91 -15.23 -2.14
CA GLN A 715 -23.66 -15.98 -2.22
C GLN A 715 -23.23 -16.19 -3.67
N LYS A 716 -24.18 -16.54 -4.54
CA LYS A 716 -23.93 -16.70 -5.97
C LYS A 716 -23.49 -15.38 -6.61
N GLY A 717 -24.18 -14.29 -6.25
CA GLY A 717 -23.83 -12.97 -6.77
C GLY A 717 -22.41 -12.56 -6.40
N TYR A 718 -22.02 -12.76 -5.13
CA TYR A 718 -20.68 -12.45 -4.66
C TYR A 718 -19.60 -13.26 -5.38
N ARG A 719 -19.89 -14.51 -5.71
CA ARG A 719 -18.96 -15.41 -6.40
C ARG A 719 -18.81 -15.10 -7.89
N THR A 720 -19.88 -14.66 -8.54
CA THR A 720 -19.91 -14.54 -9.99
C THR A 720 -19.74 -13.14 -10.55
N CYS A 721 -19.86 -12.10 -9.71
CA CYS A 721 -19.85 -10.71 -10.18
C CYS A 721 -18.52 -10.31 -10.84
N ARG A 722 -17.40 -10.96 -10.50
CA ARG A 722 -16.10 -10.69 -11.11
C ARG A 722 -16.13 -10.78 -12.62
N ARG A 723 -16.90 -11.74 -13.17
CA ARG A 723 -17.01 -11.96 -14.62
C ARG A 723 -17.54 -10.72 -15.35
N HIS A 724 -18.26 -9.88 -14.64
CA HIS A 724 -18.90 -8.69 -15.19
C HIS A 724 -18.23 -7.41 -14.70
N THR A 725 -17.02 -7.52 -14.14
CA THR A 725 -16.28 -6.42 -13.53
C THR A 725 -17.12 -5.77 -12.42
N GLY A 726 -17.78 -6.62 -11.64
CA GLY A 726 -18.63 -6.21 -10.54
C GLY A 726 -17.97 -6.49 -9.20
N ALA A 727 -18.32 -5.69 -8.21
CA ALA A 727 -17.83 -5.82 -6.84
C ALA A 727 -18.94 -5.50 -5.86
N TYR A 728 -18.96 -6.24 -4.76
CA TYR A 728 -19.79 -5.94 -3.60
C TYR A 728 -18.91 -5.41 -2.48
N ILE A 729 -19.25 -4.26 -1.93
CA ILE A 729 -18.64 -3.75 -0.71
C ILE A 729 -19.67 -3.88 0.40
N THR A 730 -19.38 -4.72 1.38
CA THR A 730 -20.28 -4.96 2.51
C THR A 730 -19.68 -4.33 3.76
N ILE A 731 -20.44 -3.49 4.44
CA ILE A 731 -19.95 -2.68 5.56
C ILE A 731 -20.74 -3.03 6.82
N THR A 732 -20.02 -3.31 7.90
CA THR A 732 -20.61 -3.54 9.23
C THR A 732 -19.87 -2.69 10.26
N GLN A 733 -20.39 -2.68 11.49
CA GLN A 733 -19.76 -1.92 12.58
C GLN A 733 -18.66 -2.70 13.27
N ASN A 734 -18.78 -4.02 13.37
CA ASN A 734 -17.80 -4.85 14.08
C ASN A 734 -17.51 -6.12 13.30
N ILE A 735 -16.31 -6.66 13.49
CA ILE A 735 -15.89 -7.87 12.77
C ILE A 735 -16.76 -9.09 13.18
N VAL A 736 -17.29 -9.10 14.40
CA VAL A 736 -18.19 -10.19 14.85
C VAL A 736 -19.47 -10.26 14.03
N ASP A 737 -19.88 -9.17 13.41
CA ASP A 737 -21.07 -9.14 12.57
C ASP A 737 -20.89 -9.97 11.29
N PHE A 738 -19.64 -10.09 10.83
CA PHE A 738 -19.28 -10.90 9.66
C PHE A 738 -18.93 -12.34 10.02
N ASP A 739 -18.09 -12.50 11.04
CA ASP A 739 -17.33 -13.72 11.29
C ASP A 739 -17.50 -14.16 12.74
N SER A 740 -18.61 -14.81 12.98
CA SER A 740 -18.92 -15.41 14.29
C SER A 740 -20.02 -16.45 14.12
N ASP A 741 -20.22 -17.25 15.17
CA ASP A 741 -21.27 -18.26 15.15
C ASP A 741 -22.67 -17.64 15.10
N LYS A 742 -22.79 -16.38 15.53
CA LYS A 742 -24.07 -15.66 15.54
C LYS A 742 -24.31 -14.88 14.25
N ALA A 743 -23.30 -14.75 13.39
CA ALA A 743 -23.45 -14.09 12.12
C ALA A 743 -24.34 -14.90 11.18
N SER A 744 -25.15 -14.22 10.37
CA SER A 744 -25.99 -14.90 9.40
C SER A 744 -25.14 -15.62 8.34
N SER A 745 -25.73 -16.61 7.67
CA SER A 745 -25.03 -17.30 6.59
C SER A 745 -24.65 -16.35 5.45
N ALA A 746 -25.49 -15.35 5.17
CA ALA A 746 -25.22 -14.34 4.15
C ALA A 746 -24.02 -13.45 4.55
N ALA A 747 -23.96 -13.03 5.82
CA ALA A 747 -22.85 -12.22 6.32
C ALA A 747 -21.53 -12.98 6.27
N ARG A 748 -21.54 -14.25 6.69
CA ARG A 748 -20.36 -15.12 6.62
C ARG A 748 -19.93 -15.35 5.17
N ALA A 749 -20.91 -15.50 4.26
CA ALA A 749 -20.63 -15.66 2.84
C ALA A 749 -20.01 -14.39 2.25
N ALA A 750 -20.49 -13.22 2.65
CA ALA A 750 -19.93 -11.94 2.23
C ALA A 750 -18.46 -11.83 2.66
N TRP A 751 -18.19 -12.19 3.93
CA TRP A 751 -16.81 -12.16 4.46
C TRP A 751 -15.92 -13.15 3.72
N GLY A 752 -16.39 -14.40 3.56
CA GLY A 752 -15.61 -15.47 2.91
C GLY A 752 -15.39 -15.25 1.41
N ASN A 753 -16.28 -14.49 0.75
CA ASN A 753 -16.19 -14.22 -0.68
C ASN A 753 -15.67 -12.80 -0.97
N SER A 754 -14.99 -12.17 -0.01
CA SER A 754 -14.35 -10.87 -0.19
C SER A 754 -12.85 -11.03 -0.14
N SER A 755 -12.19 -10.82 -1.29
CA SER A 755 -10.73 -10.85 -1.35
C SER A 755 -10.10 -9.71 -0.55
N TYR A 756 -10.80 -8.58 -0.45
CA TYR A 756 -10.33 -7.40 0.28
C TYR A 756 -11.09 -7.31 1.60
N LYS A 757 -10.35 -7.24 2.70
CA LYS A 757 -10.93 -7.06 4.03
C LYS A 757 -10.29 -5.85 4.67
N ILE A 758 -11.11 -4.92 5.13
CA ILE A 758 -10.65 -3.69 5.78
C ILE A 758 -11.22 -3.64 7.19
N ILE A 759 -10.32 -3.55 8.16
CA ILE A 759 -10.68 -3.51 9.58
C ILE A 759 -10.27 -2.13 10.10
N LEU A 760 -11.27 -1.28 10.37
CA LEU A 760 -11.07 0.02 10.99
C LEU A 760 -11.21 -0.10 12.50
N LYS A 761 -11.34 1.03 13.18
CA LYS A 761 -11.52 1.07 14.63
C LYS A 761 -12.69 0.18 15.06
N GLN A 762 -12.45 -0.66 16.05
CA GLN A 762 -13.44 -1.59 16.59
C GLN A 762 -13.89 -1.16 18.00
N SER A 763 -15.09 -1.53 18.38
CA SER A 763 -15.51 -1.47 19.79
C SER A 763 -14.61 -2.42 20.60
N ALA A 764 -14.01 -1.90 21.67
CA ALA A 764 -13.08 -2.69 22.50
C ALA A 764 -13.71 -3.98 23.00
N LYS A 765 -14.98 -3.89 23.45
CA LYS A 765 -15.73 -5.04 23.96
C LYS A 765 -15.95 -6.09 22.87
N GLU A 766 -16.43 -5.66 21.72
CA GLU A 766 -16.74 -6.57 20.61
C GLU A 766 -15.47 -7.19 20.02
N PHE A 767 -14.38 -6.42 19.96
CA PHE A 767 -13.11 -6.92 19.44
C PHE A 767 -12.49 -7.95 20.39
N ALA A 768 -12.56 -7.71 21.70
CA ALA A 768 -12.11 -8.66 22.72
C ALA A 768 -12.86 -9.98 22.60
N LYS A 769 -14.18 -9.89 22.41
CA LYS A 769 -15.06 -11.05 22.22
C LYS A 769 -14.65 -11.85 20.96
N TYR A 770 -14.40 -11.16 19.87
CA TYR A 770 -13.94 -11.78 18.61
C TYR A 770 -12.62 -12.53 18.83
N ASN A 771 -11.69 -11.93 19.55
CA ASN A 771 -10.38 -12.53 19.80
C ASN A 771 -10.49 -13.77 20.69
N GLN A 772 -11.50 -13.84 21.57
CA GLN A 772 -11.77 -15.04 22.38
C GLN A 772 -12.32 -16.18 21.49
N LEU A 773 -13.18 -15.85 20.54
CA LEU A 773 -13.77 -16.84 19.64
C LEU A 773 -12.75 -17.35 18.62
N PHE A 774 -11.87 -16.48 18.14
CA PHE A 774 -10.89 -16.79 17.12
C PHE A 774 -9.49 -16.35 17.58
N PRO A 775 -8.88 -17.06 18.54
CA PRO A 775 -7.62 -16.63 19.13
C PRO A 775 -6.43 -16.61 18.18
N ASP A 776 -6.51 -17.33 17.05
CA ASP A 776 -5.43 -17.44 16.08
C ASP A 776 -5.60 -16.51 14.87
N GLN A 777 -6.70 -15.75 14.80
CA GLN A 777 -6.97 -14.90 13.64
C GLN A 777 -6.00 -13.73 13.55
N PHE A 778 -5.70 -13.10 14.67
CA PHE A 778 -4.77 -11.96 14.74
C PHE A 778 -3.65 -12.29 15.70
N GLN A 779 -2.43 -11.92 15.31
CA GLN A 779 -1.27 -12.00 16.18
C GLN A 779 -1.34 -10.91 17.26
N PRO A 780 -0.62 -11.07 18.40
CA PRO A 780 -0.67 -10.06 19.47
C PRO A 780 -0.38 -8.64 18.99
N LEU A 781 0.60 -8.45 18.09
CA LEU A 781 0.92 -7.12 17.54
C LEU A 781 -0.28 -6.54 16.79
N GLN A 782 -0.96 -7.37 15.98
CA GLN A 782 -2.12 -6.92 15.21
C GLN A 782 -3.27 -6.51 16.13
N ARG A 783 -3.51 -7.27 17.20
CA ARG A 783 -4.53 -6.93 18.19
C ARG A 783 -4.25 -5.58 18.85
N ASP A 784 -2.98 -5.36 19.24
CA ASP A 784 -2.55 -4.10 19.86
C ASP A 784 -2.77 -2.92 18.91
N MET A 785 -2.39 -3.07 17.65
CA MET A 785 -2.51 -1.99 16.67
C MET A 785 -3.96 -1.63 16.40
N ILE A 786 -4.83 -2.65 16.20
CA ILE A 786 -6.26 -2.41 15.97
C ILE A 786 -6.89 -1.77 17.20
N GLY A 787 -6.49 -2.22 18.39
CA GLY A 787 -7.00 -1.66 19.65
C GLY A 787 -6.62 -0.20 19.88
N LYS A 788 -5.56 0.27 19.23
CA LYS A 788 -5.06 1.65 19.36
C LYS A 788 -5.59 2.60 18.29
N PHE A 789 -6.38 2.11 17.33
CA PHE A 789 -6.94 2.98 16.29
C PHE A 789 -7.80 4.06 16.92
N GLY A 790 -7.54 5.33 16.56
CA GLY A 790 -8.29 6.48 17.06
C GLY A 790 -9.45 6.85 16.16
N ALA A 791 -10.31 7.74 16.65
CA ALA A 791 -11.40 8.28 15.85
C ALA A 791 -10.87 9.24 14.79
N ALA A 792 -11.41 9.17 13.58
CA ALA A 792 -10.94 9.96 12.46
C ALA A 792 -11.03 11.47 12.72
N LYS A 793 -12.08 11.93 13.39
CA LYS A 793 -12.27 13.36 13.68
C LYS A 793 -11.23 13.91 14.67
N ASP A 794 -10.70 13.04 15.53
CA ASP A 794 -9.75 13.45 16.58
C ASP A 794 -8.32 13.55 16.06
N GLN A 795 -7.96 12.75 15.05
CA GLN A 795 -6.59 12.68 14.55
C GLN A 795 -6.44 13.08 13.07
N TRP A 796 -7.55 13.37 12.38
CA TRP A 796 -7.63 13.84 10.99
C TRP A 796 -7.20 12.79 9.97
N PHE A 797 -7.18 11.53 10.37
CA PHE A 797 -6.99 10.41 9.45
C PHE A 797 -7.70 9.18 9.99
N SER A 798 -7.99 8.24 9.10
CA SER A 798 -8.60 6.96 9.44
C SER A 798 -7.53 5.88 9.37
N SER A 799 -7.41 5.06 10.42
CA SER A 799 -6.47 3.96 10.44
C SER A 799 -7.19 2.66 10.13
N PHE A 800 -6.57 1.80 9.34
CA PHE A 800 -7.16 0.49 9.05
C PHE A 800 -6.10 -0.54 8.69
N LEU A 801 -6.48 -1.80 8.92
CA LEU A 801 -5.74 -2.96 8.44
C LEU A 801 -6.40 -3.43 7.15
N LEU A 802 -5.62 -3.57 6.08
CA LEU A 802 -6.08 -4.15 4.82
C LEU A 802 -5.51 -5.55 4.69
N GLN A 803 -6.41 -6.51 4.43
CA GLN A 803 -6.02 -7.89 4.14
C GLN A 803 -6.48 -8.23 2.73
N VAL A 804 -5.55 -8.65 1.87
CA VAL A 804 -5.83 -9.10 0.51
C VAL A 804 -5.23 -10.49 0.37
N GLU A 805 -6.07 -11.51 0.40
CA GLU A 805 -5.63 -12.91 0.42
C GLU A 805 -4.63 -13.12 1.57
N ASN A 806 -3.36 -13.42 1.27
CA ASN A 806 -2.34 -13.66 2.30
C ASN A 806 -1.51 -12.43 2.65
N HIS A 807 -1.83 -11.27 2.05
CA HIS A 807 -1.09 -10.03 2.27
C HIS A 807 -1.83 -9.15 3.27
N SER A 808 -1.11 -8.61 4.24
CA SER A 808 -1.66 -7.67 5.22
C SER A 808 -0.84 -6.39 5.21
N SER A 809 -1.52 -5.25 5.28
CA SER A 809 -0.84 -3.95 5.35
C SER A 809 -1.64 -2.98 6.22
N TRP A 810 -0.92 -2.03 6.82
CA TRP A 810 -1.49 -1.02 7.73
C TRP A 810 -1.49 0.32 7.02
N HIS A 811 -2.61 1.03 7.09
CA HIS A 811 -2.82 2.27 6.33
C HIS A 811 -3.41 3.38 7.17
N ARG A 812 -3.08 4.61 6.77
CA ARG A 812 -3.74 5.83 7.25
C ARG A 812 -4.36 6.51 6.04
N LEU A 813 -5.65 6.80 6.12
CA LEU A 813 -6.36 7.47 5.03
C LEU A 813 -6.51 8.94 5.38
N PHE A 814 -5.96 9.80 4.55
CA PHE A 814 -6.08 11.26 4.64
C PHE A 814 -6.97 11.73 3.50
N VAL A 815 -7.90 12.63 3.81
CA VAL A 815 -8.85 13.15 2.82
C VAL A 815 -8.64 14.65 2.68
N ASP A 816 -8.47 15.12 1.44
CA ASP A 816 -8.26 16.54 1.15
C ASP A 816 -9.53 17.36 1.48
N PRO A 817 -9.40 18.66 1.69
CA PRO A 817 -10.56 19.48 2.13
C PRO A 817 -11.70 19.53 1.12
N LEU A 818 -11.42 19.48 -0.19
CA LEU A 818 -12.50 19.46 -1.19
C LEU A 818 -13.28 18.16 -1.13
N SER A 819 -12.57 17.02 -1.03
CA SER A 819 -13.21 15.72 -0.90
C SER A 819 -14.00 15.62 0.40
N ARG A 820 -13.48 16.16 1.49
CA ARG A 820 -14.21 16.20 2.76
C ARG A 820 -15.53 16.97 2.61
N ALA A 821 -15.49 18.10 1.90
CA ALA A 821 -16.70 18.91 1.66
C ALA A 821 -17.70 18.14 0.78
N MET A 822 -17.19 17.48 -0.28
CA MET A 822 -18.05 16.70 -1.20
C MET A 822 -18.73 15.54 -0.49
N TYR A 823 -18.02 14.87 0.41
CA TYR A 823 -18.49 13.63 1.07
C TYR A 823 -19.21 13.89 2.39
N SER A 824 -19.30 15.14 2.84
CA SER A 824 -19.90 15.46 4.14
C SER A 824 -21.39 15.07 4.17
N SER A 825 -21.76 14.30 5.19
CA SER A 825 -23.16 13.93 5.45
C SER A 825 -23.81 14.78 6.53
N ASP A 826 -23.09 15.78 7.06
CA ASP A 826 -23.65 16.73 8.05
C ASP A 826 -24.82 17.49 7.46
N GLY A 827 -25.91 17.59 8.22
CA GLY A 827 -27.08 18.34 7.81
C GLY A 827 -26.79 19.79 7.42
N PRO A 828 -26.08 20.56 8.28
CA PRO A 828 -25.72 21.95 7.93
C PRO A 828 -24.93 22.09 6.65
N ASP A 829 -23.99 21.16 6.39
CA ASP A 829 -23.16 21.16 5.16
C ASP A 829 -24.03 20.89 3.94
N PHE A 830 -24.90 19.90 4.02
CA PHE A 830 -25.85 19.59 2.95
C PHE A 830 -26.75 20.79 2.64
N GLU A 831 -27.31 21.42 3.67
CA GLU A 831 -28.17 22.58 3.51
C GLU A 831 -27.43 23.75 2.88
N PHE A 832 -26.17 23.96 3.25
CA PHE A 832 -25.34 25.03 2.67
C PHE A 832 -25.19 24.82 1.15
N VAL A 833 -24.89 23.58 0.74
CA VAL A 833 -24.72 23.26 -0.68
C VAL A 833 -26.05 23.46 -1.43
N GLN A 834 -27.15 22.97 -0.86
CA GLN A 834 -28.47 23.14 -1.49
C GLN A 834 -28.86 24.61 -1.61
N GLN A 835 -28.57 25.43 -0.59
CA GLN A 835 -28.83 26.86 -0.62
C GLN A 835 -28.02 27.54 -1.73
N LYS A 836 -26.75 27.19 -1.87
CA LYS A 836 -25.91 27.77 -2.94
C LYS A 836 -26.40 27.36 -4.32
N ARG A 837 -26.90 26.13 -4.46
CA ARG A 837 -27.48 25.67 -5.73
C ARG A 837 -28.75 26.44 -6.07
N ARG A 838 -29.58 26.75 -5.07
CA ARG A 838 -30.78 27.60 -5.26
C ARG A 838 -30.43 29.03 -5.71
N GLU A 839 -29.24 29.50 -5.30
CA GLU A 839 -28.72 30.82 -5.71
C GLU A 839 -28.15 30.78 -7.13
N GLY A 840 -28.15 29.60 -7.81
CA GLY A 840 -27.71 29.47 -9.18
C GLY A 840 -26.31 28.94 -9.37
N LEU A 841 -25.60 28.59 -8.29
CA LEU A 841 -24.24 28.00 -8.40
C LEU A 841 -24.31 26.53 -8.81
N SER A 842 -23.30 26.11 -9.57
CA SER A 842 -23.14 24.68 -9.90
C SER A 842 -22.79 23.92 -8.62
N ILE A 843 -22.95 22.59 -8.69
CA ILE A 843 -22.60 21.72 -7.56
C ILE A 843 -21.12 21.88 -7.20
N HIS A 844 -20.24 22.00 -8.17
CA HIS A 844 -18.81 22.14 -7.94
C HIS A 844 -18.48 23.47 -7.26
N GLU A 845 -19.12 24.56 -7.68
CA GLU A 845 -18.92 25.87 -7.04
C GLU A 845 -19.45 25.88 -5.62
N ALA A 846 -20.59 25.24 -5.37
CA ALA A 846 -21.17 25.13 -4.03
C ALA A 846 -20.24 24.36 -3.09
N VAL A 847 -19.72 23.22 -3.57
CA VAL A 847 -18.77 22.39 -2.80
C VAL A 847 -17.47 23.15 -2.55
N TRP A 848 -16.99 23.90 -3.55
CA TRP A 848 -15.80 24.74 -3.40
C TRP A 848 -15.98 25.77 -2.28
N GLN A 849 -17.13 26.44 -2.27
CA GLN A 849 -17.43 27.43 -1.22
C GLN A 849 -17.56 26.77 0.16
N LEU A 850 -18.14 25.57 0.22
CA LEU A 850 -18.23 24.82 1.47
C LEU A 850 -16.83 24.47 2.00
N ALA A 851 -15.92 24.04 1.11
CA ALA A 851 -14.55 23.73 1.50
C ALA A 851 -13.85 24.96 2.09
N TRP A 852 -14.03 26.13 1.46
CA TRP A 852 -13.48 27.38 1.96
C TRP A 852 -14.09 27.79 3.29
N LYS A 853 -15.39 27.57 3.47
CA LYS A 853 -16.08 27.88 4.72
C LYS A 853 -15.57 27.02 5.88
N LYS A 854 -15.39 25.72 5.62
CA LYS A 854 -14.99 24.75 6.66
C LYS A 854 -13.49 24.70 6.89
N SER A 855 -12.70 24.86 5.83
CA SER A 855 -11.24 24.63 5.85
C SER A 855 -10.50 25.76 5.12
N GLY A 856 -10.92 27.01 5.36
CA GLY A 856 -10.35 28.18 4.69
C GLY A 856 -8.82 28.27 4.78
N PRO A 857 -8.23 28.20 5.98
CA PRO A 857 -6.76 28.27 6.11
C PRO A 857 -6.04 27.16 5.35
N GLU A 858 -6.56 25.96 5.39
CA GLU A 858 -6.00 24.82 4.66
C GLU A 858 -6.11 25.04 3.15
N MET A 859 -7.27 25.48 2.66
CA MET A 859 -7.47 25.78 1.25
C MET A 859 -6.53 26.89 0.77
N ALA A 860 -6.37 27.94 1.57
CA ALA A 860 -5.45 29.04 1.25
C ALA A 860 -4.01 28.53 1.18
N SER A 861 -3.61 27.67 2.09
CA SER A 861 -2.29 27.06 2.11
C SER A 861 -2.03 26.25 0.85
N LEU A 862 -3.02 25.46 0.41
CA LEU A 862 -2.90 24.65 -0.80
C LEU A 862 -2.81 25.51 -2.05
N GLU A 863 -3.59 26.57 -2.13
CA GLU A 863 -3.53 27.51 -3.28
C GLU A 863 -2.17 28.23 -3.33
N ALA A 864 -1.65 28.65 -2.18
CA ALA A 864 -0.32 29.26 -2.11
C ALA A 864 0.77 28.27 -2.55
N TRP A 865 0.67 27.01 -2.13
CA TRP A 865 1.60 25.97 -2.53
C TRP A 865 1.58 25.77 -4.05
N LEU A 866 0.36 25.76 -4.64
CA LEU A 866 0.21 25.63 -6.09
C LEU A 866 0.86 26.79 -6.84
N GLU A 867 0.63 28.03 -6.40
CA GLU A 867 1.22 29.21 -7.05
C GLU A 867 2.73 29.13 -7.05
N GLU A 868 3.32 28.66 -5.96
CA GLU A 868 4.76 28.52 -5.84
C GLU A 868 5.30 27.39 -6.73
N HIS A 869 4.61 26.27 -6.81
CA HIS A 869 5.13 25.06 -7.45
C HIS A 869 4.69 24.84 -8.90
N GLU A 870 3.57 25.40 -9.34
CA GLU A 870 3.15 25.28 -10.74
C GLU A 870 4.08 26.02 -11.69
N LYS A 871 4.77 27.02 -11.19
CA LYS A 871 5.78 27.74 -11.97
C LYS A 871 6.94 26.82 -12.34
N TYR A 872 7.19 25.76 -11.59
CA TYR A 872 8.23 24.77 -11.90
C TYR A 872 7.75 23.77 -12.95
N ARG A 873 6.44 23.51 -12.96
CA ARG A 873 5.87 22.50 -13.86
C ARG A 873 5.80 22.97 -15.31
N SER A 874 5.59 24.25 -15.53
CA SER A 874 5.47 24.81 -16.88
C SER A 874 6.79 24.86 -17.66
N VAL A 875 7.92 24.61 -17.00
CA VAL A 875 9.25 24.66 -17.60
C VAL A 875 9.80 23.24 -17.84
N ALA A 876 9.15 22.22 -17.27
CA ALA A 876 9.53 20.83 -17.50
C ALA A 876 8.75 20.23 -18.67
#